data_1306741d426bf2c86c955ba02039c9b9
#
_entry.id   1306741d426bf2c86c955ba02039c9b9
#
_cell.length_a   1.000
_cell.length_b   1.000
_cell.length_c   1.000
_cell.angle_alpha   90.00
_cell.angle_beta   90.00
_cell.angle_gamma   90.00
#
_symmetry.space_group_name_H-M   'P 1'
#
loop_
_entity.id
_entity.type
_entity.pdbx_description
1 polymer ?
#
loop_
_entity_poly.entity_id
_entity_poly.type
_entity_poly.pdbx_seq_one_letter_code
_entity_poly.pdbx_strand_id
1 'polypeptide(L)'
;MAKKKTEEKTVHRPADPNVMGLRGAVVEQPITRTLDENYMPYAMSVIVSRAIPEIDGFKPSHRKLLYTMYKMGLLTGGRTKSANIVGQTMRLNPHGDQAIYETMVRLAKGNESLLHPFVDSKGNFGKVYSRDMAYAASRYTEAKLAPICAELFRDLDCDAVDFADNYDNTMKEPTLLPTTYPNVLVSANQGIAVGMASQICGFNLGEVCDTTIACLKNPDHDIASTLLAPDFPTGGQIICDGDDLRSIYATGRGGLKVRARWRYDKKENVIEVYEIPYSTTIEAILDKVAELVKAGKVKEISDMRDETDLSGLKPAIDLKRGVEPDKLMAKLFRLTPLQDTVSCNFNILIAGMPRVMGVGEILTEWTAWRTDCVKRRVYYILNKKKEKLHLLQGLKRILLDIDKAIQIIRETEEEAEVIPNLMIGFGIDQVQAEYVAEIKLRNINKEYILKRVQETAALADEIDDLEDTLAKPSRIRRIIVDELTEVRKKYAVPRRTEVVYSHEMEEEPEEDAPEDYPVHLFLSREGYFKKITPQSLRMSGDQKYKEGDGPGQYFEATNNTELMFFTDKQQVYKTRASEFGETKASLLGDYLPARLGMDAGENVIFLCLPGDYSGSLLFAFENGRVARVALSAYATTSNRRKLTGAYCEKFPLVQILPLAKDRELALLTNEPRALLVHTALLAPKTTRGTQGVQVMNIKPKYRLERLAEVADTGITNQARYRTRTIPAAGALLRPEDSEEKQLELL
;
A
#
# COMPACT_ATOMS: atom_id res chain seq x y z
N MET A 1 24.50 -20.22 37.76
CA MET A 1 24.31 -18.81 38.12
C MET A 1 22.84 -18.56 38.39
N ALA A 2 22.47 -18.31 39.62
CA ALA A 2 21.08 -18.14 40.04
C ALA A 2 20.57 -16.77 39.62
N LYS A 3 19.47 -16.73 38.83
CA LYS A 3 18.77 -15.50 38.54
C LYS A 3 18.12 -14.95 39.79
N LYS A 4 18.55 -13.79 40.26
CA LYS A 4 17.87 -13.02 41.31
C LYS A 4 16.46 -12.71 40.83
N LYS A 5 15.43 -13.24 41.53
CA LYS A 5 14.04 -12.75 41.41
C LYS A 5 14.03 -11.32 41.93
N THR A 6 13.72 -10.38 41.04
CA THR A 6 13.41 -9.00 41.43
C THR A 6 12.07 -9.01 42.11
N GLU A 7 12.04 -8.68 43.42
CA GLU A 7 10.79 -8.49 44.18
C GLU A 7 10.03 -7.29 43.61
N GLU A 8 8.81 -7.53 43.13
CA GLU A 8 7.90 -6.51 42.67
C GLU A 8 7.48 -5.62 43.85
N LYS A 9 7.85 -4.35 43.79
CA LYS A 9 7.38 -3.36 44.77
C LYS A 9 5.93 -2.98 44.45
N THR A 10 5.00 -3.46 45.27
CA THR A 10 3.60 -3.01 45.23
C THR A 10 3.48 -1.60 45.81
N VAL A 11 3.16 -0.62 45.00
CA VAL A 11 2.86 0.74 45.45
C VAL A 11 1.35 0.85 45.69
N HIS A 12 0.94 0.95 46.95
CA HIS A 12 -0.46 1.24 47.28
C HIS A 12 -0.76 2.72 47.02
N ARG A 13 -1.48 3.02 45.96
CA ARG A 13 -2.11 4.34 45.76
C ARG A 13 -3.49 4.35 46.45
N PRO A 14 -3.90 5.48 47.13
CA PRO A 14 -5.26 5.60 47.66
C PRO A 14 -6.27 5.47 46.50
N ALA A 15 -7.34 4.73 46.73
CA ALA A 15 -8.42 4.55 45.75
C ALA A 15 -9.02 5.90 45.37
N ASP A 16 -9.17 6.15 44.08
CA ASP A 16 -9.92 7.30 43.55
C ASP A 16 -11.38 7.19 44.02
N PRO A 17 -11.92 8.18 44.77
CA PRO A 17 -13.26 8.10 45.31
C PRO A 17 -14.38 8.02 44.25
N ASN A 18 -14.05 8.25 42.98
CA ASN A 18 -14.97 8.15 41.86
C ASN A 18 -15.04 6.79 41.20
N VAL A 19 -14.22 5.81 41.60
CA VAL A 19 -14.23 4.44 41.07
C VAL A 19 -14.89 3.51 42.05
N MET A 20 -16.20 3.29 41.91
CA MET A 20 -16.92 2.32 42.75
C MET A 20 -16.37 0.90 42.53
N GLY A 21 -15.86 0.30 43.62
CA GLY A 21 -15.78 -1.16 43.81
C GLY A 21 -14.48 -1.86 43.37
N LEU A 22 -13.45 -1.21 42.85
CA LEU A 22 -12.20 -1.85 42.50
C LEU A 22 -11.14 -1.72 43.59
N ARG A 23 -11.12 -2.67 44.51
CA ARG A 23 -9.96 -2.93 45.41
C ARG A 23 -8.95 -3.82 44.64
N GLY A 24 -8.14 -3.23 43.79
CA GLY A 24 -7.04 -3.90 43.10
C GLY A 24 -5.70 -3.39 43.61
N ALA A 25 -4.69 -4.25 43.69
CA ALA A 25 -3.31 -3.83 43.88
C ALA A 25 -2.82 -3.14 42.59
N VAL A 26 -2.28 -1.94 42.72
CA VAL A 26 -1.60 -1.27 41.57
C VAL A 26 -0.17 -1.81 41.52
N VAL A 27 0.16 -2.48 40.44
CA VAL A 27 1.51 -3.01 40.17
C VAL A 27 2.18 -2.11 39.14
N GLU A 28 3.39 -1.64 39.45
CA GLU A 28 4.21 -0.92 38.48
C GLU A 28 4.84 -1.93 37.50
N GLN A 29 4.54 -1.77 36.23
CA GLN A 29 5.08 -2.61 35.16
C GLN A 29 5.78 -1.73 34.11
N PRO A 30 7.04 -2.02 33.74
CA PRO A 30 7.72 -1.33 32.65
C PRO A 30 6.93 -1.49 31.36
N ILE A 31 6.84 -0.42 30.56
CA ILE A 31 6.15 -0.45 29.26
C ILE A 31 6.73 -1.53 28.32
N THR A 32 8.03 -1.77 28.38
CA THR A 32 8.70 -2.83 27.61
C THR A 32 8.11 -4.20 27.91
N ARG A 33 7.84 -4.52 29.19
CA ARG A 33 7.24 -5.80 29.58
C ARG A 33 5.80 -5.92 29.04
N THR A 34 5.02 -4.83 29.09
CA THR A 34 3.67 -4.79 28.53
C THR A 34 3.70 -5.00 27.00
N LEU A 35 4.69 -4.42 26.31
CA LEU A 35 4.87 -4.62 24.88
C LEU A 35 5.21 -6.09 24.57
N ASP A 36 6.13 -6.69 25.31
CA ASP A 36 6.58 -8.07 25.07
C ASP A 36 5.49 -9.10 25.40
N GLU A 37 4.80 -8.94 26.52
CA GLU A 37 3.84 -9.94 27.01
C GLU A 37 2.44 -9.81 26.40
N ASN A 38 2.01 -8.59 26.04
CA ASN A 38 0.64 -8.35 25.58
C ASN A 38 0.57 -7.89 24.12
N TYR A 39 1.41 -6.91 23.72
CA TYR A 39 1.32 -6.31 22.40
C TYR A 39 1.98 -7.18 21.31
N MET A 40 3.15 -7.75 21.57
CA MET A 40 3.84 -8.60 20.61
C MET A 40 3.05 -9.85 20.23
N PRO A 41 2.47 -10.62 21.18
CA PRO A 41 1.60 -11.76 20.84
C PRO A 41 0.38 -11.34 20.03
N TYR A 42 -0.25 -10.21 20.34
CA TYR A 42 -1.33 -9.66 19.54
C TYR A 42 -0.87 -9.30 18.12
N ALA A 43 0.23 -8.55 18.00
CA ALA A 43 0.78 -8.17 16.69
C ALA A 43 1.12 -9.41 15.86
N MET A 44 1.78 -10.40 16.44
CA MET A 44 2.11 -11.67 15.78
C MET A 44 0.85 -12.42 15.34
N SER A 45 -0.18 -12.48 16.16
CA SER A 45 -1.44 -13.15 15.79
C SER A 45 -2.12 -12.45 14.60
N VAL A 46 -2.13 -11.12 14.56
CA VAL A 46 -2.68 -10.36 13.44
C VAL A 46 -1.87 -10.58 12.16
N ILE A 47 -0.54 -10.65 12.27
CA ILE A 47 0.34 -10.90 11.11
C ILE A 47 0.11 -12.30 10.54
N VAL A 48 0.27 -13.33 11.39
CA VAL A 48 0.32 -14.74 10.95
C VAL A 48 -1.07 -15.31 10.69
N SER A 49 -2.05 -15.01 11.57
CA SER A 49 -3.35 -15.68 11.54
C SER A 49 -4.44 -14.88 10.82
N ARG A 50 -4.15 -13.66 10.31
CA ARG A 50 -5.22 -12.81 9.77
C ARG A 50 -4.86 -12.06 8.50
N ALA A 51 -3.74 -11.32 8.47
CA ALA A 51 -3.53 -10.26 7.48
C ALA A 51 -2.65 -10.66 6.29
N ILE A 52 -1.57 -11.39 6.55
CA ILE A 52 -0.56 -11.72 5.52
C ILE A 52 -0.91 -13.07 4.89
N PRO A 53 -0.91 -13.20 3.55
CA PRO A 53 -1.12 -14.48 2.90
C PRO A 53 0.10 -15.40 3.01
N GLU A 54 -0.14 -16.70 2.93
CA GLU A 54 0.91 -17.71 2.84
C GLU A 54 1.26 -18.05 1.39
N ILE A 55 2.20 -18.98 1.19
CA ILE A 55 2.70 -19.35 -0.14
C ILE A 55 1.62 -19.92 -1.07
N ASP A 56 0.53 -20.46 -0.55
CA ASP A 56 -0.64 -20.88 -1.32
C ASP A 56 -1.51 -19.71 -1.82
N GLY A 57 -1.17 -18.46 -1.45
CA GLY A 57 -1.86 -17.24 -1.83
C GLY A 57 -3.11 -16.92 -1.02
N PHE A 58 -3.39 -17.68 0.03
CA PHE A 58 -4.58 -17.50 0.86
C PHE A 58 -4.25 -17.00 2.26
N LYS A 59 -5.15 -16.18 2.78
CA LYS A 59 -5.26 -15.93 4.22
C LYS A 59 -6.00 -17.08 4.89
N PRO A 60 -5.86 -17.27 6.20
CA PRO A 60 -6.60 -18.31 6.93
C PRO A 60 -8.12 -18.26 6.72
N SER A 61 -8.72 -17.06 6.68
CA SER A 61 -10.17 -16.90 6.44
C SER A 61 -10.60 -17.40 5.06
N HIS A 62 -9.80 -17.12 4.01
CA HIS A 62 -10.05 -17.62 2.65
C HIS A 62 -9.97 -19.15 2.61
N ARG A 63 -8.91 -19.70 3.19
CA ARG A 63 -8.64 -21.15 3.19
C ARG A 63 -9.77 -21.92 3.91
N LYS A 64 -10.16 -21.46 5.11
CA LYS A 64 -11.24 -22.06 5.89
C LYS A 64 -12.58 -22.04 5.16
N LEU A 65 -12.93 -20.94 4.51
CA LEU A 65 -14.15 -20.82 3.71
C LEU A 65 -14.15 -21.80 2.53
N LEU A 66 -13.08 -21.79 1.73
CA LEU A 66 -12.98 -22.65 0.53
C LEU A 66 -12.93 -24.13 0.92
N TYR A 67 -12.22 -24.49 1.98
CA TYR A 67 -12.18 -25.85 2.51
C TYR A 67 -13.56 -26.32 3.01
N THR A 68 -14.30 -25.45 3.72
CA THR A 68 -15.68 -25.76 4.14
C THR A 68 -16.56 -26.05 2.93
N MET A 69 -16.48 -25.20 1.89
CA MET A 69 -17.24 -25.42 0.67
C MET A 69 -16.85 -26.72 -0.03
N TYR A 70 -15.57 -27.09 -0.02
CA TYR A 70 -15.09 -28.38 -0.54
C TYR A 70 -15.67 -29.57 0.24
N LYS A 71 -15.63 -29.54 1.57
CA LYS A 71 -16.19 -30.58 2.45
C LYS A 71 -17.71 -30.71 2.32
N MET A 72 -18.41 -29.63 1.96
CA MET A 72 -19.83 -29.64 1.63
C MET A 72 -20.14 -30.25 0.23
N GLY A 73 -19.13 -30.67 -0.53
CA GLY A 73 -19.29 -31.22 -1.88
C GLY A 73 -19.63 -30.19 -2.95
N LEU A 74 -19.41 -28.90 -2.69
CA LEU A 74 -19.82 -27.80 -3.59
C LEU A 74 -18.89 -27.61 -4.80
N LEU A 75 -17.88 -28.46 -4.97
CA LEU A 75 -17.04 -28.47 -6.19
C LEU A 75 -17.79 -29.09 -7.36
N THR A 76 -18.46 -30.21 -7.13
CA THR A 76 -19.22 -30.97 -8.15
C THR A 76 -20.73 -30.88 -7.98
N GLY A 77 -21.19 -30.49 -6.78
CA GLY A 77 -22.60 -30.36 -6.43
C GLY A 77 -23.26 -29.09 -6.94
N GLY A 78 -24.56 -28.96 -6.65
CA GLY A 78 -25.35 -27.76 -6.92
C GLY A 78 -25.01 -26.59 -6.00
N ARG A 79 -25.46 -25.37 -6.36
CA ARG A 79 -25.33 -24.19 -5.48
C ARG A 79 -26.25 -24.37 -4.25
N THR A 80 -25.79 -23.82 -3.12
CA THR A 80 -26.58 -23.72 -1.89
C THR A 80 -26.63 -22.25 -1.44
N LYS A 81 -27.53 -21.93 -0.49
CA LYS A 81 -27.64 -20.58 0.07
C LYS A 81 -26.34 -20.18 0.73
N SER A 82 -25.88 -18.95 0.49
CA SER A 82 -24.67 -18.41 1.09
C SER A 82 -24.70 -18.44 2.61
N ALA A 83 -25.87 -18.19 3.23
CA ALA A 83 -26.06 -18.29 4.66
C ALA A 83 -25.74 -19.68 5.24
N ASN A 84 -26.03 -20.78 4.49
CA ASN A 84 -25.68 -22.13 4.91
C ASN A 84 -24.15 -22.33 4.89
N ILE A 85 -23.48 -21.85 3.85
CA ILE A 85 -22.02 -21.94 3.75
C ILE A 85 -21.35 -21.16 4.90
N VAL A 86 -21.83 -19.94 5.17
CA VAL A 86 -21.36 -19.10 6.27
C VAL A 86 -21.49 -19.83 7.60
N GLY A 87 -22.69 -20.39 7.89
CA GLY A 87 -22.94 -21.14 9.12
C GLY A 87 -22.03 -22.36 9.31
N GLN A 88 -21.76 -23.11 8.23
CA GLN A 88 -20.82 -24.23 8.29
C GLN A 88 -19.37 -23.77 8.48
N THR A 89 -19.00 -22.65 7.87
CA THR A 89 -17.64 -22.09 7.98
C THR A 89 -17.33 -21.63 9.41
N MET A 90 -18.31 -21.18 10.18
CA MET A 90 -18.13 -20.77 11.58
C MET A 90 -17.54 -21.89 12.47
N ARG A 91 -17.69 -23.16 12.08
CA ARG A 91 -17.11 -24.31 12.79
C ARG A 91 -15.57 -24.35 12.68
N LEU A 92 -14.99 -23.74 11.64
CA LEU A 92 -13.55 -23.60 11.46
C LEU A 92 -13.06 -22.18 11.76
N ASN A 93 -13.92 -21.18 11.52
CA ASN A 93 -13.60 -19.77 11.67
C ASN A 93 -14.55 -19.11 12.68
N PRO A 94 -14.18 -19.02 13.98
CA PRO A 94 -15.05 -18.52 15.05
C PRO A 94 -15.16 -17.00 15.08
N HIS A 95 -15.47 -16.40 13.91
CA HIS A 95 -15.71 -14.97 13.72
C HIS A 95 -17.17 -14.71 13.35
N GLY A 96 -17.57 -13.42 13.35
CA GLY A 96 -18.93 -13.03 12.97
C GLY A 96 -19.28 -13.47 11.54
N ASP A 97 -20.51 -13.86 11.33
CA ASP A 97 -21.08 -14.29 10.04
C ASP A 97 -20.86 -13.28 8.92
N GLN A 98 -20.94 -11.99 9.25
CA GLN A 98 -20.71 -10.89 8.30
C GLN A 98 -19.30 -10.95 7.72
N ALA A 99 -18.25 -11.14 8.53
CA ALA A 99 -16.86 -11.20 8.07
C ALA A 99 -16.60 -12.39 7.14
N ILE A 100 -17.25 -13.53 7.42
CA ILE A 100 -17.18 -14.73 6.57
C ILE A 100 -17.88 -14.46 5.24
N TYR A 101 -19.06 -13.83 5.28
CA TYR A 101 -19.80 -13.51 4.08
C TYR A 101 -19.09 -12.48 3.20
N GLU A 102 -18.50 -11.45 3.78
CA GLU A 102 -17.66 -10.47 3.05
C GLU A 102 -16.44 -11.13 2.39
N THR A 103 -15.83 -12.10 3.07
CA THR A 103 -14.78 -12.93 2.47
C THR A 103 -15.29 -13.68 1.25
N MET A 104 -16.49 -14.30 1.34
CA MET A 104 -17.13 -14.99 0.21
C MET A 104 -17.43 -14.03 -0.93
N VAL A 105 -17.94 -12.83 -0.64
CA VAL A 105 -18.23 -11.79 -1.63
C VAL A 105 -16.98 -11.44 -2.44
N ARG A 106 -15.87 -11.21 -1.78
CA ARG A 106 -14.59 -10.90 -2.45
C ARG A 106 -14.06 -12.02 -3.34
N LEU A 107 -14.35 -13.28 -3.00
CA LEU A 107 -13.94 -14.44 -3.80
C LEU A 107 -14.96 -14.80 -4.89
N ALA A 108 -16.11 -14.10 -4.95
CA ALA A 108 -17.22 -14.42 -5.82
C ALA A 108 -17.09 -13.78 -7.21
N LYS A 109 -17.48 -14.56 -8.23
CA LYS A 109 -17.53 -14.10 -9.63
C LYS A 109 -18.38 -12.83 -9.79
N GLY A 110 -19.50 -12.75 -9.09
CA GLY A 110 -20.43 -11.60 -9.19
C GLY A 110 -19.86 -10.29 -8.72
N ASN A 111 -18.84 -10.29 -7.84
CA ASN A 111 -18.20 -9.09 -7.31
C ASN A 111 -17.14 -8.49 -8.27
N GLU A 112 -16.57 -9.30 -9.17
CA GLU A 112 -15.55 -8.90 -10.15
C GLU A 112 -14.26 -8.37 -9.53
N SER A 113 -13.91 -8.78 -8.32
CA SER A 113 -12.67 -8.40 -7.64
C SER A 113 -11.46 -9.26 -8.02
N LEU A 114 -11.67 -10.39 -8.69
CA LEU A 114 -10.63 -11.33 -9.10
C LEU A 114 -10.78 -11.70 -10.58
N LEU A 115 -9.65 -11.86 -11.29
CA LEU A 115 -9.63 -12.41 -12.65
C LEU A 115 -10.09 -13.88 -12.67
N HIS A 116 -9.69 -14.64 -11.65
CA HIS A 116 -10.08 -16.04 -11.45
C HIS A 116 -10.80 -16.19 -10.11
N PRO A 117 -12.11 -15.92 -10.07
CA PRO A 117 -12.90 -16.09 -8.85
C PRO A 117 -12.97 -17.54 -8.42
N PHE A 118 -12.97 -17.78 -7.11
CA PHE A 118 -13.06 -19.12 -6.52
C PHE A 118 -14.50 -19.54 -6.21
N VAL A 119 -15.40 -18.56 -6.12
CA VAL A 119 -16.82 -18.80 -5.79
C VAL A 119 -17.68 -18.49 -7.02
N ASP A 120 -18.34 -19.53 -7.55
CA ASP A 120 -19.36 -19.40 -8.58
C ASP A 120 -20.67 -18.99 -7.92
N SER A 121 -21.05 -17.73 -8.12
CA SER A 121 -22.10 -17.03 -7.40
C SER A 121 -23.36 -16.83 -8.23
N LYS A 122 -24.54 -16.84 -7.56
CA LYS A 122 -25.84 -16.47 -8.13
C LYS A 122 -26.57 -15.50 -7.21
N GLY A 123 -27.06 -14.41 -7.76
CA GLY A 123 -27.66 -13.30 -7.06
C GLY A 123 -26.74 -12.08 -7.04
N ASN A 124 -27.10 -11.05 -6.26
CA ASN A 124 -26.35 -9.82 -6.18
C ASN A 124 -25.21 -9.93 -5.15
N PHE A 125 -23.97 -9.97 -5.64
CA PHE A 125 -22.73 -9.94 -4.84
C PHE A 125 -22.03 -8.57 -4.86
N GLY A 126 -22.73 -7.51 -5.28
CA GLY A 126 -22.14 -6.19 -5.44
C GLY A 126 -21.11 -6.11 -6.56
N LYS A 127 -20.43 -5.00 -6.65
CA LYS A 127 -19.34 -4.77 -7.61
C LYS A 127 -18.16 -4.09 -6.92
N VAL A 128 -16.94 -4.58 -7.17
CA VAL A 128 -15.72 -4.02 -6.54
C VAL A 128 -15.48 -2.56 -6.92
N TYR A 129 -15.89 -2.15 -8.11
CA TYR A 129 -15.70 -0.81 -8.67
C TYR A 129 -16.79 0.19 -8.27
N SER A 130 -17.79 -0.20 -7.49
CA SER A 130 -18.87 0.68 -7.03
C SER A 130 -19.16 0.48 -5.54
N ARG A 131 -19.20 1.58 -4.81
CA ARG A 131 -19.62 1.63 -3.41
C ARG A 131 -21.14 1.48 -3.27
N ASP A 132 -21.89 1.99 -4.22
CA ASP A 132 -23.36 2.04 -4.17
C ASP A 132 -24.01 0.73 -4.64
N MET A 133 -23.30 -0.07 -5.44
CA MET A 133 -23.71 -1.43 -5.81
C MET A 133 -23.36 -2.43 -4.71
N ALA A 134 -24.01 -2.32 -3.55
CA ALA A 134 -23.79 -3.22 -2.42
C ALA A 134 -24.33 -4.63 -2.68
N TYR A 135 -23.74 -5.64 -2.03
CA TYR A 135 -24.20 -7.02 -2.10
C TYR A 135 -25.48 -7.25 -1.29
N ALA A 136 -26.30 -8.21 -1.73
CA ALA A 136 -27.47 -8.62 -1.00
C ALA A 136 -27.15 -9.49 0.22
N ALA A 137 -28.05 -9.57 1.19
CA ALA A 137 -27.85 -10.41 2.37
C ALA A 137 -27.69 -11.90 1.98
N SER A 138 -26.89 -12.64 2.74
CA SER A 138 -26.47 -14.04 2.48
C SER A 138 -27.64 -15.03 2.28
N ARG A 139 -28.83 -14.72 2.85
CA ARG A 139 -30.04 -15.52 2.68
C ARG A 139 -30.66 -15.46 1.27
N TYR A 140 -30.33 -14.43 0.49
CA TYR A 140 -30.84 -14.24 -0.88
C TYR A 140 -29.90 -14.75 -1.95
N THR A 141 -28.62 -14.90 -1.64
CA THR A 141 -27.59 -15.32 -2.59
C THR A 141 -27.30 -16.83 -2.50
N GLU A 142 -26.78 -17.39 -3.59
CA GLU A 142 -26.39 -18.80 -3.69
C GLU A 142 -24.97 -18.90 -4.24
N ALA A 143 -24.24 -19.90 -3.77
CA ALA A 143 -22.85 -20.09 -4.16
C ALA A 143 -22.46 -21.57 -4.23
N LYS A 144 -21.42 -21.85 -5.03
CA LYS A 144 -20.65 -23.09 -5.06
C LYS A 144 -19.21 -22.78 -5.42
N LEU A 145 -18.32 -23.76 -5.37
CA LEU A 145 -16.95 -23.58 -5.83
C LEU A 145 -16.89 -23.44 -7.36
N ALA A 146 -16.02 -22.54 -7.82
CA ALA A 146 -15.74 -22.41 -9.25
C ALA A 146 -14.84 -23.57 -9.73
N PRO A 147 -14.87 -23.93 -11.03
CA PRO A 147 -14.09 -25.06 -11.56
C PRO A 147 -12.59 -25.00 -11.28
N ILE A 148 -12.00 -23.82 -11.23
CA ILE A 148 -10.58 -23.62 -10.91
C ILE A 148 -10.20 -24.14 -9.51
N CYS A 149 -11.16 -24.22 -8.60
CA CYS A 149 -10.92 -24.77 -7.25
C CYS A 149 -10.50 -26.25 -7.28
N ALA A 150 -10.77 -26.99 -8.36
CA ALA A 150 -10.22 -28.33 -8.53
C ALA A 150 -8.71 -28.35 -8.41
N GLU A 151 -8.03 -27.27 -8.85
CA GLU A 151 -6.59 -27.13 -8.81
C GLU A 151 -6.06 -26.75 -7.40
N LEU A 152 -6.94 -26.36 -6.48
CA LEU A 152 -6.59 -26.11 -5.08
C LEU A 152 -6.69 -27.39 -4.24
N PHE A 153 -7.59 -28.33 -4.61
CA PHE A 153 -7.95 -29.49 -3.78
C PHE A 153 -7.52 -30.82 -4.37
N ARG A 154 -6.96 -30.84 -5.59
CA ARG A 154 -6.58 -32.07 -6.32
C ARG A 154 -5.84 -33.09 -5.47
N ASP A 155 -4.88 -32.63 -4.70
CA ASP A 155 -3.95 -33.49 -3.94
C ASP A 155 -4.28 -33.55 -2.44
N LEU A 156 -5.36 -32.90 -1.99
CA LEU A 156 -5.65 -32.71 -0.58
C LEU A 156 -5.86 -34.06 0.15
N ASP A 157 -6.54 -35.00 -0.48
CA ASP A 157 -6.84 -36.32 0.08
C ASP A 157 -5.66 -37.31 -0.07
N CYS A 158 -4.52 -36.85 -0.60
CA CYS A 158 -3.32 -37.66 -0.81
C CYS A 158 -2.18 -37.30 0.16
N ASP A 159 -2.48 -36.82 1.34
CA ASP A 159 -1.49 -36.41 2.35
C ASP A 159 -0.44 -35.38 1.85
N ALA A 160 -0.81 -34.55 0.88
CA ALA A 160 0.11 -33.61 0.25
C ALA A 160 0.46 -32.41 1.12
N VAL A 161 -0.34 -32.12 2.14
CA VAL A 161 -0.19 -30.99 3.10
C VAL A 161 -0.53 -31.46 4.52
N ASP A 162 -0.07 -30.69 5.51
CA ASP A 162 -0.34 -30.97 6.91
C ASP A 162 -1.74 -30.49 7.30
N PHE A 163 -2.33 -31.17 8.29
CA PHE A 163 -3.58 -30.78 8.91
C PHE A 163 -3.38 -30.42 10.39
N ALA A 164 -3.98 -29.34 10.80
CA ALA A 164 -4.03 -28.89 12.19
C ALA A 164 -5.45 -29.05 12.75
N ASP A 165 -5.54 -29.10 14.06
CA ASP A 165 -6.84 -29.06 14.74
C ASP A 165 -7.42 -27.65 14.65
N ASN A 166 -8.76 -27.54 14.51
CA ASN A 166 -9.45 -26.28 14.56
C ASN A 166 -9.44 -25.68 16.00
N TYR A 167 -10.01 -24.51 16.17
CA TYR A 167 -9.96 -23.76 17.44
C TYR A 167 -10.52 -24.50 18.68
N ASP A 168 -11.39 -25.48 18.51
CA ASP A 168 -12.03 -26.28 19.57
C ASP A 168 -11.63 -27.76 19.55
N ASN A 169 -10.66 -28.15 18.74
CA ASN A 169 -10.14 -29.50 18.56
C ASN A 169 -11.20 -30.54 18.11
N THR A 170 -12.32 -30.10 17.54
CA THR A 170 -13.38 -31.00 17.08
C THR A 170 -13.24 -31.42 15.61
N MET A 171 -12.48 -30.68 14.84
CA MET A 171 -12.27 -30.90 13.40
C MET A 171 -10.80 -30.63 13.00
N LYS A 172 -10.40 -31.20 11.87
CA LYS A 172 -9.11 -30.90 11.25
C LYS A 172 -9.27 -30.02 10.04
N GLU A 173 -8.34 -29.09 9.88
CA GLU A 173 -8.25 -28.18 8.74
C GLU A 173 -6.87 -28.22 8.10
N PRO A 174 -6.73 -28.07 6.78
CA PRO A 174 -5.43 -28.02 6.14
C PRO A 174 -4.69 -26.73 6.51
N THR A 175 -3.39 -26.84 6.81
CA THR A 175 -2.56 -25.68 7.09
C THR A 175 -2.36 -24.82 5.84
N LEU A 176 -2.21 -25.46 4.68
CA LEU A 176 -2.08 -24.85 3.34
C LEU A 176 -2.93 -25.64 2.35
N LEU A 177 -3.30 -25.02 1.22
CA LEU A 177 -3.95 -25.72 0.11
C LEU A 177 -2.91 -26.12 -0.96
N PRO A 178 -2.86 -27.38 -1.43
CA PRO A 178 -1.85 -27.86 -2.37
C PRO A 178 -2.07 -27.34 -3.80
N THR A 179 -1.96 -26.02 -3.99
CA THR A 179 -2.23 -25.36 -5.27
C THR A 179 -1.30 -25.88 -6.39
N THR A 180 -1.86 -26.18 -7.55
CA THR A 180 -1.12 -26.70 -8.71
C THR A 180 -0.46 -25.59 -9.55
N TYR A 181 -0.70 -24.32 -9.20
CA TYR A 181 -0.12 -23.12 -9.82
C TYR A 181 0.20 -22.06 -8.73
N PRO A 182 1.12 -21.12 -8.99
CA PRO A 182 1.49 -20.07 -8.02
C PRO A 182 0.37 -19.07 -7.77
N ASN A 183 -0.67 -19.51 -7.05
CA ASN A 183 -1.84 -18.70 -6.78
C ASN A 183 -1.53 -17.39 -6.03
N VAL A 184 -0.45 -17.37 -5.25
CA VAL A 184 0.02 -16.19 -4.53
C VAL A 184 0.34 -15.00 -5.46
N LEU A 185 0.72 -15.27 -6.72
CA LEU A 185 0.93 -14.25 -7.76
C LEU A 185 -0.29 -14.00 -8.63
N VAL A 186 -1.20 -15.00 -8.76
CA VAL A 186 -2.41 -14.86 -9.60
C VAL A 186 -3.51 -14.07 -8.90
N SER A 187 -3.72 -14.34 -7.63
CA SER A 187 -4.79 -13.70 -6.86
C SER A 187 -4.29 -12.46 -6.13
N ALA A 188 -4.83 -11.30 -6.50
CA ALA A 188 -4.55 -10.05 -5.79
C ALA A 188 -4.89 -10.18 -4.29
N ASN A 189 -3.98 -9.75 -3.44
CA ASN A 189 -4.15 -9.81 -1.99
C ASN A 189 -3.68 -8.52 -1.32
N GLN A 190 -4.55 -7.97 -0.48
CA GLN A 190 -4.22 -6.80 0.35
C GLN A 190 -4.41 -7.16 1.81
N GLY A 191 -3.41 -6.93 2.63
CA GLY A 191 -3.44 -7.18 4.06
C GLY A 191 -2.80 -6.05 4.85
N ILE A 192 -3.50 -5.59 5.89
CA ILE A 192 -2.98 -4.59 6.82
C ILE A 192 -2.83 -5.27 8.16
N ALA A 193 -1.59 -5.41 8.62
CA ALA A 193 -1.24 -5.96 9.91
C ALA A 193 -0.69 -4.87 10.84
N VAL A 194 -0.25 -5.26 12.02
CA VAL A 194 0.40 -4.36 12.97
C VAL A 194 1.89 -4.22 12.58
N GLY A 195 2.30 -3.01 12.25
CA GLY A 195 3.69 -2.71 11.89
C GLY A 195 4.11 -3.14 10.48
N MET A 196 3.24 -3.84 9.73
CA MET A 196 3.53 -4.24 8.35
C MET A 196 2.25 -4.40 7.52
N ALA A 197 2.41 -4.41 6.21
CA ALA A 197 1.33 -4.63 5.27
C ALA A 197 1.79 -5.59 4.16
N SER A 198 0.83 -6.17 3.46
CA SER A 198 1.01 -6.91 2.22
C SER A 198 0.12 -6.32 1.14
N GLN A 199 0.68 -6.09 -0.03
CA GLN A 199 -0.04 -5.65 -1.22
C GLN A 199 0.50 -6.42 -2.41
N ILE A 200 -0.12 -7.54 -2.73
CA ILE A 200 0.25 -8.38 -3.87
C ILE A 200 -0.72 -8.04 -5.00
N CYS A 201 -0.18 -7.51 -6.09
CA CYS A 201 -0.93 -7.31 -7.32
C CYS A 201 -1.17 -8.67 -7.99
N GLY A 202 -2.37 -8.89 -8.50
CA GLY A 202 -2.65 -10.08 -9.31
C GLY A 202 -1.98 -10.00 -10.68
N PHE A 203 -1.48 -11.14 -11.16
CA PHE A 203 -0.92 -11.29 -12.50
C PHE A 203 -1.76 -12.22 -13.35
N ASN A 204 -1.61 -12.15 -14.66
CA ASN A 204 -2.30 -13.05 -15.57
C ASN A 204 -1.87 -14.51 -15.35
N LEU A 205 -2.83 -15.42 -15.17
CA LEU A 205 -2.58 -16.84 -14.90
C LEU A 205 -1.71 -17.50 -15.98
N GLY A 206 -1.97 -17.17 -17.25
CA GLY A 206 -1.20 -17.71 -18.37
C GLY A 206 0.26 -17.29 -18.30
N GLU A 207 0.52 -16.02 -18.06
CA GLU A 207 1.87 -15.46 -17.91
C GLU A 207 2.60 -16.04 -16.69
N VAL A 208 1.93 -16.19 -15.56
CA VAL A 208 2.50 -16.81 -14.34
C VAL A 208 2.87 -18.26 -14.59
N CYS A 209 2.01 -19.05 -15.26
CA CYS A 209 2.33 -20.43 -15.62
C CYS A 209 3.54 -20.50 -16.57
N ASP A 210 3.56 -19.69 -17.63
CA ASP A 210 4.65 -19.66 -18.61
C ASP A 210 5.98 -19.26 -17.96
N THR A 211 5.97 -18.23 -17.10
CA THR A 211 7.14 -17.78 -16.34
C THR A 211 7.65 -18.87 -15.39
N THR A 212 6.74 -19.52 -14.66
CA THR A 212 7.12 -20.61 -13.74
C THR A 212 7.74 -21.78 -14.51
N ILE A 213 7.15 -22.17 -15.64
CA ILE A 213 7.71 -23.23 -16.51
C ILE A 213 9.08 -22.83 -17.05
N ALA A 214 9.25 -21.56 -17.45
CA ALA A 214 10.53 -21.05 -17.94
C ALA A 214 11.61 -21.08 -16.85
N CYS A 215 11.28 -20.62 -15.63
CA CYS A 215 12.19 -20.68 -14.47
C CYS A 215 12.54 -22.12 -14.07
N LEU A 216 11.60 -23.07 -14.16
CA LEU A 216 11.86 -24.49 -13.91
C LEU A 216 12.83 -25.10 -14.92
N LYS A 217 12.82 -24.63 -16.17
CA LYS A 217 13.73 -25.08 -17.24
C LYS A 217 15.07 -24.36 -17.20
N ASN A 218 15.06 -23.08 -16.88
CA ASN A 218 16.23 -22.22 -16.81
C ASN A 218 16.15 -21.33 -15.55
N PRO A 219 16.94 -21.59 -14.50
CA PRO A 219 16.94 -20.77 -13.29
C PRO A 219 17.32 -19.29 -13.53
N ASP A 220 18.07 -18.99 -14.59
CA ASP A 220 18.49 -17.62 -14.94
C ASP A 220 17.53 -16.94 -15.94
N HIS A 221 16.29 -17.42 -16.03
CA HIS A 221 15.28 -16.85 -16.93
C HIS A 221 14.95 -15.41 -16.57
N ASP A 222 14.93 -14.51 -17.57
CA ASP A 222 14.46 -13.13 -17.38
C ASP A 222 12.94 -13.11 -17.23
N ILE A 223 12.49 -12.90 -16.00
CA ILE A 223 11.07 -12.89 -15.61
C ILE A 223 10.28 -11.86 -16.42
N ALA A 224 10.85 -10.69 -16.68
CA ALA A 224 10.18 -9.61 -17.41
C ALA A 224 9.88 -9.98 -18.88
N SER A 225 10.55 -11.00 -19.43
CA SER A 225 10.31 -11.49 -20.80
C SER A 225 9.01 -12.29 -20.93
N THR A 226 8.49 -12.87 -19.85
CA THR A 226 7.30 -13.74 -19.85
C THR A 226 6.19 -13.27 -18.93
N LEU A 227 6.49 -12.45 -17.92
CA LEU A 227 5.54 -11.79 -17.04
C LEU A 227 5.55 -10.30 -17.36
N LEU A 228 4.55 -9.83 -18.09
CA LEU A 228 4.56 -8.47 -18.65
C LEU A 228 4.35 -7.40 -17.57
N ALA A 229 3.27 -7.51 -16.79
CA ALA A 229 2.91 -6.61 -15.70
C ALA A 229 1.76 -7.22 -14.89
N PRO A 230 1.35 -6.65 -13.74
CA PRO A 230 0.09 -6.99 -13.09
C PRO A 230 -1.09 -6.90 -14.07
N ASP A 231 -2.12 -7.69 -13.83
CA ASP A 231 -3.35 -7.73 -14.61
C ASP A 231 -4.55 -7.56 -13.67
N PHE A 232 -5.35 -6.52 -13.89
CA PHE A 232 -6.43 -6.14 -12.98
C PHE A 232 -7.80 -6.53 -13.55
N PRO A 233 -8.73 -6.99 -12.70
CA PRO A 233 -10.08 -7.36 -13.14
C PRO A 233 -10.88 -6.16 -13.68
N THR A 234 -10.57 -4.94 -13.29
CA THR A 234 -11.20 -3.71 -13.79
C THR A 234 -10.59 -3.20 -15.10
N GLY A 235 -9.55 -3.86 -15.63
CA GLY A 235 -8.82 -3.42 -16.83
C GLY A 235 -7.94 -2.20 -16.56
N GLY A 236 -8.01 -1.22 -17.46
CA GLY A 236 -7.19 -0.01 -17.42
C GLY A 236 -5.86 -0.15 -18.16
N GLN A 237 -5.01 0.87 -18.05
CA GLN A 237 -3.67 0.92 -18.63
C GLN A 237 -2.63 1.08 -17.53
N ILE A 238 -1.65 0.19 -17.47
CA ILE A 238 -0.46 0.37 -16.65
C ILE A 238 0.54 1.20 -17.43
N ILE A 239 0.92 2.34 -16.87
CA ILE A 239 2.00 3.17 -17.41
C ILE A 239 3.25 2.84 -16.61
N CYS A 240 4.20 2.22 -17.25
CA CYS A 240 5.43 1.79 -16.59
C CYS A 240 6.68 2.21 -17.34
N ASP A 241 7.73 2.44 -16.59
CA ASP A 241 9.10 2.35 -17.08
C ASP A 241 9.57 0.89 -16.90
N GLY A 242 10.31 0.37 -17.87
CA GLY A 242 10.83 -0.99 -17.78
C GLY A 242 11.72 -1.22 -16.57
N ASP A 243 12.43 -0.20 -16.12
CA ASP A 243 13.30 -0.27 -14.93
C ASP A 243 12.51 -0.32 -13.62
N ASP A 244 11.40 0.41 -13.52
CA ASP A 244 10.49 0.35 -12.36
C ASP A 244 9.90 -1.04 -12.20
N LEU A 245 9.45 -1.66 -13.30
CA LEU A 245 8.87 -3.00 -13.28
C LEU A 245 9.92 -4.06 -12.87
N ARG A 246 11.14 -3.98 -13.42
CA ARG A 246 12.25 -4.87 -13.04
C ARG A 246 12.62 -4.73 -11.57
N SER A 247 12.62 -3.50 -11.05
CA SER A 247 12.84 -3.23 -9.64
C SER A 247 11.76 -3.88 -8.75
N ILE A 248 10.49 -3.80 -9.14
CA ILE A 248 9.39 -4.47 -8.43
C ILE A 248 9.58 -6.00 -8.47
N TYR A 249 9.96 -6.56 -9.61
CA TYR A 249 10.19 -8.01 -9.74
C TYR A 249 11.38 -8.51 -8.92
N ALA A 250 12.40 -7.67 -8.78
CA ALA A 250 13.58 -8.01 -7.97
C ALA A 250 13.34 -7.86 -6.47
N THR A 251 12.62 -6.82 -6.04
CA THR A 251 12.52 -6.43 -4.61
C THR A 251 11.17 -6.71 -3.97
N GLY A 252 10.13 -6.94 -4.76
CA GLY A 252 8.73 -7.02 -4.30
C GLY A 252 8.13 -5.68 -3.85
N ARG A 253 8.80 -4.54 -4.11
CA ARG A 253 8.37 -3.21 -3.69
C ARG A 253 8.43 -2.22 -4.84
N GLY A 254 7.45 -1.31 -4.87
CA GLY A 254 7.40 -0.23 -5.84
C GLY A 254 5.98 0.30 -6.02
N GLY A 255 5.77 1.11 -7.05
CA GLY A 255 4.46 1.64 -7.40
C GLY A 255 4.29 1.67 -8.91
N LEU A 256 3.11 1.28 -9.36
CA LEU A 256 2.74 1.30 -10.78
C LEU A 256 1.61 2.31 -10.99
N LYS A 257 1.75 3.18 -11.97
CA LYS A 257 0.66 4.08 -12.37
C LYS A 257 -0.34 3.30 -13.20
N VAL A 258 -1.60 3.35 -12.78
CA VAL A 258 -2.72 2.74 -13.49
C VAL A 258 -3.68 3.85 -13.92
N ARG A 259 -4.02 3.87 -15.19
CA ARG A 259 -4.86 4.89 -15.82
C ARG A 259 -6.14 4.25 -16.32
N ALA A 260 -7.26 4.99 -16.21
CA ALA A 260 -8.55 4.63 -16.77
C ALA A 260 -8.52 4.61 -18.30
N ARG A 261 -9.35 3.77 -18.91
CA ARG A 261 -9.59 3.79 -20.34
C ARG A 261 -10.89 4.49 -20.64
N TRP A 262 -10.88 5.30 -21.69
CA TRP A 262 -11.98 6.14 -22.08
C TRP A 262 -12.11 6.23 -23.60
N ARG A 263 -13.26 6.67 -24.03
CA ARG A 263 -13.53 7.01 -25.45
C ARG A 263 -14.38 8.28 -25.54
N TYR A 264 -14.27 8.98 -26.63
CA TYR A 264 -15.06 10.18 -26.89
C TYR A 264 -16.14 9.91 -27.94
N ASP A 265 -17.39 10.09 -27.55
CA ASP A 265 -18.51 10.12 -28.49
C ASP A 265 -18.72 11.54 -29.03
N LYS A 266 -18.33 11.73 -30.30
CA LYS A 266 -18.47 13.03 -31.01
C LYS A 266 -19.90 13.47 -31.20
N LYS A 267 -20.88 12.55 -31.28
CA LYS A 267 -22.29 12.88 -31.53
C LYS A 267 -22.94 13.47 -30.27
N GLU A 268 -22.73 12.83 -29.18
CA GLU A 268 -23.27 13.22 -27.87
C GLU A 268 -22.38 14.25 -27.17
N ASN A 269 -21.13 14.46 -27.63
CA ASN A 269 -20.12 15.31 -26.98
C ASN A 269 -19.80 14.87 -25.55
N VAL A 270 -19.62 13.54 -25.37
CA VAL A 270 -19.48 12.87 -24.06
C VAL A 270 -18.18 12.07 -24.04
N ILE A 271 -17.45 12.13 -22.94
CA ILE A 271 -16.40 11.19 -22.62
C ILE A 271 -17.02 10.05 -21.82
N GLU A 272 -16.91 8.83 -22.34
CA GLU A 272 -17.30 7.59 -21.69
C GLU A 272 -16.06 6.90 -21.14
N VAL A 273 -16.00 6.67 -19.81
CA VAL A 273 -14.98 5.87 -19.16
C VAL A 273 -15.52 4.44 -19.04
N TYR A 274 -14.77 3.45 -19.54
CA TYR A 274 -15.22 2.06 -19.56
C TYR A 274 -14.31 1.10 -18.77
N GLU A 275 -13.15 1.55 -18.32
CA GLU A 275 -12.25 0.85 -17.38
C GLU A 275 -11.62 1.87 -16.43
N ILE A 276 -11.49 1.50 -15.15
CA ILE A 276 -10.93 2.35 -14.11
C ILE A 276 -9.82 1.64 -13.33
N PRO A 277 -8.91 2.37 -12.68
CA PRO A 277 -7.92 1.78 -11.79
C PRO A 277 -8.57 0.92 -10.71
N TYR A 278 -7.97 -0.24 -10.43
CA TYR A 278 -8.47 -1.19 -9.42
C TYR A 278 -8.49 -0.62 -7.99
N SER A 279 -7.73 0.44 -7.73
CA SER A 279 -7.62 1.12 -6.43
C SER A 279 -8.78 2.06 -6.11
N THR A 280 -9.71 2.33 -7.05
CA THR A 280 -10.76 3.35 -6.91
C THR A 280 -12.15 2.83 -7.26
N THR A 281 -13.16 3.65 -7.02
CA THR A 281 -14.56 3.38 -7.40
C THR A 281 -15.12 4.50 -8.27
N ILE A 282 -16.22 4.21 -8.96
CA ILE A 282 -16.91 5.19 -9.81
C ILE A 282 -17.27 6.44 -9.00
N GLU A 283 -17.88 6.24 -7.83
CA GLU A 283 -18.33 7.33 -6.98
C GLU A 283 -17.17 8.21 -6.48
N ALA A 284 -16.02 7.59 -6.15
CA ALA A 284 -14.84 8.34 -5.72
C ALA A 284 -14.30 9.25 -6.85
N ILE A 285 -14.38 8.78 -8.10
CA ILE A 285 -14.01 9.57 -9.28
C ILE A 285 -14.99 10.72 -9.47
N LEU A 286 -16.29 10.43 -9.48
CA LEU A 286 -17.35 11.43 -9.69
C LEU A 286 -17.36 12.49 -8.57
N ASP A 287 -17.24 12.07 -7.32
CA ASP A 287 -17.14 12.96 -6.16
C ASP A 287 -15.94 13.92 -6.31
N LYS A 288 -14.77 13.39 -6.72
CA LYS A 288 -13.56 14.20 -6.89
C LYS A 288 -13.67 15.17 -8.05
N VAL A 289 -14.24 14.76 -9.17
CA VAL A 289 -14.48 15.67 -10.31
C VAL A 289 -15.48 16.75 -9.91
N ALA A 290 -16.57 16.41 -9.20
CA ALA A 290 -17.55 17.39 -8.71
C ALA A 290 -16.90 18.43 -7.76
N GLU A 291 -16.00 17.98 -6.87
CA GLU A 291 -15.22 18.88 -6.00
C GLU A 291 -14.40 19.89 -6.84
N LEU A 292 -13.71 19.41 -7.89
CA LEU A 292 -12.87 20.23 -8.76
C LEU A 292 -13.70 21.25 -9.57
N VAL A 293 -14.88 20.84 -10.04
CA VAL A 293 -15.82 21.73 -10.73
C VAL A 293 -16.33 22.82 -9.79
N LYS A 294 -16.74 22.46 -8.57
CA LYS A 294 -17.17 23.41 -7.53
C LYS A 294 -16.06 24.39 -7.13
N ALA A 295 -14.82 23.90 -7.07
CA ALA A 295 -13.64 24.72 -6.79
C ALA A 295 -13.21 25.61 -7.97
N GLY A 296 -13.89 25.52 -9.14
CA GLY A 296 -13.56 26.28 -10.34
C GLY A 296 -12.27 25.85 -11.05
N LYS A 297 -11.66 24.72 -10.62
CA LYS A 297 -10.43 24.19 -11.23
C LYS A 297 -10.69 23.48 -12.56
N VAL A 298 -11.86 22.91 -12.73
CA VAL A 298 -12.33 22.28 -13.97
C VAL A 298 -13.61 22.98 -14.38
N LYS A 299 -13.58 23.71 -15.51
CA LYS A 299 -14.71 24.49 -16.02
C LYS A 299 -15.30 23.90 -17.30
N GLU A 300 -14.64 22.91 -17.86
CA GLU A 300 -14.87 22.31 -19.17
C GLU A 300 -16.05 21.35 -19.17
N ILE A 301 -16.45 20.86 -18.00
CA ILE A 301 -17.51 19.87 -17.81
C ILE A 301 -18.85 20.57 -17.66
N SER A 302 -19.90 20.07 -18.34
CA SER A 302 -21.27 20.53 -18.19
C SER A 302 -22.09 19.67 -17.24
N ASP A 303 -21.96 18.32 -17.31
CA ASP A 303 -22.64 17.37 -16.45
C ASP A 303 -21.85 16.06 -16.33
N MET A 304 -22.18 15.25 -15.31
CA MET A 304 -21.60 13.92 -15.11
C MET A 304 -22.66 12.97 -14.57
N ARG A 305 -22.65 11.73 -15.05
CA ARG A 305 -23.59 10.70 -14.61
C ARG A 305 -22.95 9.31 -14.67
N ASP A 306 -23.46 8.41 -13.88
CA ASP A 306 -23.14 6.99 -13.95
C ASP A 306 -24.19 6.27 -14.79
N GLU A 307 -23.81 5.78 -15.96
CA GLU A 307 -24.61 4.99 -16.88
C GLU A 307 -24.26 3.49 -16.83
N THR A 308 -23.56 3.07 -15.78
CA THR A 308 -23.15 1.66 -15.58
C THR A 308 -24.37 0.75 -15.51
N ASP A 309 -24.37 -0.27 -16.36
CA ASP A 309 -25.42 -1.26 -16.44
C ASP A 309 -24.87 -2.70 -16.56
N LEU A 310 -25.69 -3.64 -17.00
CA LEU A 310 -25.29 -5.04 -17.19
C LEU A 310 -24.26 -5.24 -18.31
N SER A 311 -24.08 -4.27 -19.21
CA SER A 311 -23.10 -4.31 -20.29
C SER A 311 -21.69 -3.90 -19.83
N GLY A 312 -21.57 -3.24 -18.69
CA GLY A 312 -20.30 -2.85 -18.10
C GLY A 312 -20.30 -1.45 -17.48
N LEU A 313 -19.12 -1.06 -17.01
CA LEU A 313 -18.84 0.22 -16.39
C LEU A 313 -18.93 1.36 -17.44
N LYS A 314 -19.68 2.43 -17.12
CA LYS A 314 -19.89 3.56 -18.02
C LYS A 314 -20.14 4.88 -17.28
N PRO A 315 -19.21 5.45 -16.50
CA PRO A 315 -19.25 6.86 -16.14
C PRO A 315 -19.17 7.76 -17.38
N ALA A 316 -20.12 8.67 -17.50
CA ALA A 316 -20.24 9.60 -18.63
C ALA A 316 -19.96 11.03 -18.17
N ILE A 317 -19.13 11.75 -18.91
CA ILE A 317 -18.75 13.16 -18.65
C ILE A 317 -19.15 14.00 -19.86
N ASP A 318 -20.17 14.84 -19.71
CA ASP A 318 -20.64 15.74 -20.75
C ASP A 318 -19.74 16.98 -20.85
N LEU A 319 -19.29 17.28 -22.05
CA LEU A 319 -18.38 18.39 -22.30
C LEU A 319 -19.15 19.66 -22.68
N LYS A 320 -18.60 20.83 -22.35
CA LYS A 320 -19.03 22.09 -22.91
C LYS A 320 -18.57 22.20 -24.37
N ARG A 321 -19.23 23.03 -25.16
CA ARG A 321 -18.88 23.23 -26.57
C ARG A 321 -17.47 23.80 -26.69
N GLY A 322 -16.67 23.23 -27.63
CA GLY A 322 -15.33 23.69 -27.95
C GLY A 322 -14.23 23.17 -27.02
N VAL A 323 -14.55 22.25 -26.13
CA VAL A 323 -13.56 21.59 -25.26
C VAL A 323 -12.85 20.47 -26.05
N GLU A 324 -11.52 20.42 -25.94
CA GLU A 324 -10.70 19.31 -26.44
C GLU A 324 -10.69 18.16 -25.43
N PRO A 325 -11.21 16.97 -25.78
CA PRO A 325 -11.33 15.85 -24.83
C PRO A 325 -9.98 15.39 -24.26
N ASP A 326 -8.94 15.32 -25.10
CA ASP A 326 -7.62 14.83 -24.70
C ASP A 326 -6.96 15.73 -23.66
N LYS A 327 -7.04 17.05 -23.84
CA LYS A 327 -6.53 18.02 -22.85
C LYS A 327 -7.28 17.95 -21.53
N LEU A 328 -8.60 17.80 -21.59
CA LEU A 328 -9.40 17.64 -20.37
C LEU A 328 -9.02 16.32 -19.65
N MET A 329 -8.89 15.22 -20.39
CA MET A 329 -8.52 13.94 -19.78
C MET A 329 -7.11 13.97 -19.19
N ALA A 330 -6.14 14.60 -19.84
CA ALA A 330 -4.80 14.80 -19.27
C ALA A 330 -4.86 15.57 -17.93
N LYS A 331 -5.72 16.59 -17.85
CA LYS A 331 -5.97 17.35 -16.62
C LYS A 331 -6.65 16.49 -15.55
N LEU A 332 -7.65 15.69 -15.91
CA LEU A 332 -8.37 14.81 -15.00
C LEU A 332 -7.47 13.68 -14.46
N PHE A 333 -6.60 13.11 -15.28
CA PHE A 333 -5.61 12.12 -14.85
C PHE A 333 -4.67 12.62 -13.75
N ARG A 334 -4.31 13.91 -13.77
CA ARG A 334 -3.47 14.51 -12.74
C ARG A 334 -4.21 14.86 -11.44
N LEU A 335 -5.50 15.18 -11.54
CA LEU A 335 -6.27 15.77 -10.42
C LEU A 335 -7.25 14.79 -9.77
N THR A 336 -7.49 13.62 -10.36
CA THR A 336 -8.52 12.67 -9.94
C THR A 336 -7.99 11.23 -9.92
N PRO A 337 -8.70 10.30 -9.26
CA PRO A 337 -8.36 8.87 -9.27
C PRO A 337 -8.57 8.16 -10.62
N LEU A 338 -8.87 8.87 -11.73
CA LEU A 338 -8.81 8.29 -13.08
C LEU A 338 -7.40 7.82 -13.45
N GLN A 339 -6.37 8.36 -12.81
CA GLN A 339 -5.04 7.79 -12.73
C GLN A 339 -4.62 7.72 -11.28
N ASP A 340 -4.17 6.55 -10.86
CA ASP A 340 -3.74 6.31 -9.49
C ASP A 340 -2.48 5.45 -9.46
N THR A 341 -1.78 5.44 -8.33
CA THR A 341 -0.59 4.62 -8.14
C THR A 341 -0.92 3.41 -7.27
N VAL A 342 -0.87 2.23 -7.87
CA VAL A 342 -0.99 0.96 -7.16
C VAL A 342 0.36 0.59 -6.56
N SER A 343 0.44 0.61 -5.23
CA SER A 343 1.65 0.21 -4.52
C SER A 343 1.81 -1.30 -4.52
N CYS A 344 3.04 -1.78 -4.70
CA CYS A 344 3.44 -3.17 -4.57
C CYS A 344 4.24 -3.35 -3.28
N ASN A 345 3.89 -4.36 -2.50
CA ASN A 345 4.62 -4.81 -1.31
C ASN A 345 4.34 -6.30 -1.12
N PHE A 346 5.14 -7.15 -1.76
CA PHE A 346 4.94 -8.60 -1.82
C PHE A 346 5.43 -9.26 -0.54
N ASN A 347 4.72 -8.99 0.55
CA ASN A 347 4.99 -9.56 1.86
C ASN A 347 4.15 -10.84 2.03
N ILE A 348 4.83 -11.97 2.20
CA ILE A 348 4.24 -13.31 2.24
C ILE A 348 4.79 -14.05 3.45
N LEU A 349 3.97 -14.90 4.06
CA LEU A 349 4.42 -15.79 5.12
C LEU A 349 5.09 -17.03 4.52
N ILE A 350 6.34 -17.27 4.91
CA ILE A 350 7.07 -18.50 4.62
C ILE A 350 7.40 -19.16 5.95
N ALA A 351 6.87 -20.35 6.17
CA ALA A 351 6.97 -21.06 7.45
C ALA A 351 6.60 -20.19 8.67
N GLY A 352 5.52 -19.40 8.55
CA GLY A 352 5.03 -18.51 9.59
C GLY A 352 5.81 -17.19 9.77
N MET A 353 6.85 -16.93 8.96
CA MET A 353 7.65 -15.71 9.02
C MET A 353 7.35 -14.78 7.85
N PRO A 354 7.01 -13.51 8.08
CA PRO A 354 6.75 -12.55 7.02
C PRO A 354 8.04 -12.17 6.30
N ARG A 355 8.05 -12.30 4.98
CA ARG A 355 9.17 -11.92 4.10
C ARG A 355 8.67 -11.12 2.91
N VAL A 356 9.32 -10.00 2.64
CA VAL A 356 9.11 -9.26 1.38
C VAL A 356 10.05 -9.84 0.34
N MET A 357 9.49 -10.32 -0.75
CA MET A 357 10.24 -11.08 -1.76
C MET A 357 9.92 -10.59 -3.16
N GLY A 358 10.92 -10.64 -4.04
CA GLY A 358 10.73 -10.48 -5.47
C GLY A 358 9.98 -11.66 -6.11
N VAL A 359 9.51 -11.48 -7.34
CA VAL A 359 8.75 -12.51 -8.06
C VAL A 359 9.56 -13.79 -8.21
N GLY A 360 10.85 -13.70 -8.54
CA GLY A 360 11.74 -14.86 -8.68
C GLY A 360 11.90 -15.66 -7.39
N GLU A 361 12.03 -14.98 -6.25
CA GLU A 361 12.10 -15.62 -4.93
C GLU A 361 10.78 -16.30 -4.59
N ILE A 362 9.63 -15.66 -4.87
CA ILE A 362 8.30 -16.24 -4.64
C ILE A 362 8.12 -17.51 -5.47
N LEU A 363 8.50 -17.50 -6.75
CA LEU A 363 8.42 -18.67 -7.61
C LEU A 363 9.35 -19.79 -7.15
N THR A 364 10.51 -19.47 -6.62
CA THR A 364 11.47 -20.45 -6.05
C THR A 364 10.88 -21.09 -4.80
N GLU A 365 10.36 -20.31 -3.85
CA GLU A 365 9.73 -20.83 -2.63
C GLU A 365 8.47 -21.65 -2.96
N TRP A 366 7.62 -21.19 -3.89
CA TRP A 366 6.46 -21.95 -4.32
C TRP A 366 6.85 -23.26 -4.99
N THR A 367 7.88 -23.25 -5.83
CA THR A 367 8.37 -24.46 -6.52
C THR A 367 8.91 -25.49 -5.53
N ALA A 368 9.66 -25.04 -4.52
CA ALA A 368 10.16 -25.90 -3.46
C ALA A 368 9.00 -26.55 -2.69
N TRP A 369 8.05 -25.73 -2.24
CA TRP A 369 6.85 -26.21 -1.56
C TRP A 369 5.99 -27.14 -2.44
N ARG A 370 5.74 -26.79 -3.72
CA ARG A 370 5.00 -27.66 -4.63
C ARG A 370 5.71 -29.00 -4.89
N THR A 371 7.02 -28.97 -4.97
CA THR A 371 7.83 -30.18 -5.09
C THR A 371 7.58 -31.15 -3.93
N ASP A 372 7.51 -30.63 -2.71
CA ASP A 372 7.21 -31.45 -1.53
C ASP A 372 5.77 -31.96 -1.55
N CYS A 373 4.78 -31.15 -1.94
CA CYS A 373 3.40 -31.61 -2.14
C CYS A 373 3.31 -32.78 -3.13
N VAL A 374 4.00 -32.67 -4.28
CA VAL A 374 4.02 -33.74 -5.30
C VAL A 374 4.72 -34.99 -4.79
N LYS A 375 5.86 -34.85 -4.08
CA LYS A 375 6.55 -36.02 -3.47
C LYS A 375 5.66 -36.73 -2.46
N ARG A 376 5.01 -36.01 -1.57
CA ARG A 376 4.08 -36.55 -0.55
C ARG A 376 2.92 -37.28 -1.22
N ARG A 377 2.30 -36.67 -2.25
CA ARG A 377 1.26 -37.30 -3.04
C ARG A 377 1.73 -38.60 -3.68
N VAL A 378 2.87 -38.59 -4.36
CA VAL A 378 3.43 -39.79 -5.02
C VAL A 378 3.74 -40.86 -3.99
N TYR A 379 4.33 -40.50 -2.86
CA TYR A 379 4.59 -41.39 -1.74
C TYR A 379 3.33 -42.04 -1.17
N TYR A 380 2.27 -41.23 -0.98
CA TYR A 380 0.97 -41.72 -0.53
C TYR A 380 0.38 -42.76 -1.50
N ILE A 381 0.38 -42.45 -2.80
CA ILE A 381 -0.11 -43.33 -3.84
C ILE A 381 0.72 -44.62 -3.88
N LEU A 382 2.05 -44.48 -3.79
CA LEU A 382 2.98 -45.61 -3.74
C LEU A 382 2.65 -46.55 -2.57
N ASN A 383 2.47 -46.02 -1.37
CA ASN A 383 2.16 -46.83 -0.21
C ASN A 383 0.81 -47.53 -0.36
N LYS A 384 -0.22 -46.83 -0.85
CA LYS A 384 -1.52 -47.46 -1.13
C LYS A 384 -1.42 -48.59 -2.17
N LYS A 385 -0.58 -48.43 -3.19
CA LYS A 385 -0.35 -49.48 -4.18
C LYS A 385 0.44 -50.65 -3.60
N LYS A 386 1.45 -50.38 -2.74
CA LYS A 386 2.21 -51.41 -2.01
C LYS A 386 1.29 -52.20 -1.07
N GLU A 387 0.43 -51.52 -0.29
CA GLU A 387 -0.56 -52.20 0.54
C GLU A 387 -1.46 -53.12 -0.29
N LYS A 388 -1.96 -52.64 -1.43
CA LYS A 388 -2.78 -53.44 -2.34
C LYS A 388 -2.02 -54.62 -2.93
N LEU A 389 -0.78 -54.37 -3.38
CA LEU A 389 0.08 -55.42 -3.92
C LEU A 389 0.32 -56.51 -2.88
N HIS A 390 0.60 -56.11 -1.63
CA HIS A 390 0.83 -57.04 -0.52
C HIS A 390 -0.40 -57.96 -0.27
N LEU A 391 -1.61 -57.40 -0.28
CA LEU A 391 -2.85 -58.17 -0.18
C LEU A 391 -3.01 -59.18 -1.35
N LEU A 392 -2.75 -58.70 -2.58
CA LEU A 392 -2.85 -59.53 -3.78
C LEU A 392 -1.80 -60.66 -3.84
N GLN A 393 -0.60 -60.44 -3.27
CA GLN A 393 0.45 -61.47 -3.14
C GLN A 393 0.00 -62.59 -2.19
N GLY A 394 -0.65 -62.25 -1.05
CA GLY A 394 -1.25 -63.23 -0.15
C GLY A 394 -2.32 -64.02 -0.85
N LEU A 395 -3.24 -63.35 -1.54
CA LEU A 395 -4.28 -64.00 -2.35
C LEU A 395 -3.68 -64.93 -3.39
N LYS A 396 -2.63 -64.55 -4.13
CA LYS A 396 -1.98 -65.39 -5.13
C LYS A 396 -1.48 -66.72 -4.54
N ARG A 397 -0.90 -66.69 -3.30
CA ARG A 397 -0.46 -67.90 -2.62
C ARG A 397 -1.59 -68.89 -2.31
N ILE A 398 -2.74 -68.37 -1.87
CA ILE A 398 -3.91 -69.18 -1.58
C ILE A 398 -4.57 -69.69 -2.84
N LEU A 399 -4.60 -68.92 -3.92
CA LEU A 399 -5.19 -69.29 -5.19
C LEU A 399 -4.44 -70.45 -5.88
N LEU A 400 -3.18 -70.74 -5.46
CA LEU A 400 -2.46 -71.92 -5.91
C LEU A 400 -3.04 -73.22 -5.32
N ASP A 401 -3.71 -73.17 -4.17
CA ASP A 401 -4.34 -74.31 -3.50
C ASP A 401 -5.56 -73.85 -2.72
N ILE A 402 -6.66 -73.60 -3.47
CA ILE A 402 -7.91 -73.05 -2.90
C ILE A 402 -8.61 -74.13 -2.05
N ASP A 403 -8.53 -75.40 -2.48
CA ASP A 403 -9.17 -76.47 -1.76
C ASP A 403 -8.61 -76.62 -0.35
N LYS A 404 -7.32 -76.45 -0.20
CA LYS A 404 -6.67 -76.39 1.10
C LYS A 404 -7.10 -75.22 1.96
N ALA A 405 -7.36 -74.03 1.37
CA ALA A 405 -7.86 -72.91 2.12
C ALA A 405 -9.29 -73.14 2.63
N ILE A 406 -10.15 -73.71 1.77
CA ILE A 406 -11.51 -74.05 2.15
C ILE A 406 -11.50 -75.15 3.22
N GLN A 407 -10.59 -76.10 3.12
CA GLN A 407 -10.47 -77.17 4.10
C GLN A 407 -10.04 -76.62 5.47
N ILE A 408 -9.04 -75.74 5.52
CA ILE A 408 -8.58 -75.10 6.76
C ILE A 408 -9.74 -74.33 7.41
N ILE A 409 -10.47 -73.54 6.67
CA ILE A 409 -11.62 -72.76 7.21
C ILE A 409 -12.74 -73.68 7.73
N ARG A 410 -13.01 -74.79 7.05
CA ARG A 410 -14.08 -75.76 7.45
C ARG A 410 -13.69 -76.64 8.64
N GLU A 411 -12.42 -76.96 8.79
CA GLU A 411 -11.93 -77.85 9.86
C GLU A 411 -11.54 -77.10 11.13
N THR A 412 -11.46 -75.74 11.09
CA THR A 412 -11.20 -74.94 12.24
C THR A 412 -12.46 -74.85 13.12
N GLU A 413 -12.32 -75.21 14.40
CA GLU A 413 -13.46 -75.29 15.35
C GLU A 413 -13.84 -73.91 15.87
N GLU A 414 -12.87 -73.03 16.15
CA GLU A 414 -13.10 -71.70 16.69
C GLU A 414 -12.85 -70.61 15.63
N GLU A 415 -13.77 -69.65 15.50
CA GLU A 415 -13.68 -68.51 14.55
C GLU A 415 -12.38 -67.72 14.71
N ALA A 416 -11.90 -67.54 15.95
CA ALA A 416 -10.69 -66.82 16.26
C ALA A 416 -9.39 -67.49 15.74
N GLU A 417 -9.42 -68.81 15.49
CA GLU A 417 -8.28 -69.60 15.02
C GLU A 417 -8.21 -69.68 13.48
N VAL A 418 -9.22 -69.25 12.75
CA VAL A 418 -9.25 -69.29 11.27
C VAL A 418 -8.09 -68.48 10.66
N ILE A 419 -7.87 -67.25 11.16
CA ILE A 419 -6.79 -66.40 10.68
C ILE A 419 -5.38 -66.99 10.99
N PRO A 420 -5.07 -67.39 12.24
CA PRO A 420 -3.82 -68.08 12.55
C PRO A 420 -3.56 -69.32 11.72
N ASN A 421 -4.57 -70.15 11.51
CA ASN A 421 -4.45 -71.38 10.73
C ASN A 421 -4.19 -71.11 9.25
N LEU A 422 -4.82 -70.10 8.64
CA LEU A 422 -4.50 -69.63 7.31
C LEU A 422 -3.06 -69.10 7.18
N MET A 423 -2.62 -68.33 8.18
CA MET A 423 -1.26 -67.82 8.24
C MET A 423 -0.21 -68.96 8.23
N ILE A 424 -0.41 -69.95 9.06
CA ILE A 424 0.50 -71.13 9.14
C ILE A 424 0.38 -71.96 7.86
N GLY A 425 -0.80 -72.22 7.36
CA GLY A 425 -1.05 -73.10 6.22
C GLY A 425 -0.47 -72.61 4.89
N PHE A 426 -0.40 -71.26 4.72
CA PHE A 426 0.07 -70.64 3.48
C PHE A 426 1.32 -69.77 3.63
N GLY A 427 1.83 -69.58 4.85
CA GLY A 427 2.98 -68.70 5.13
C GLY A 427 2.70 -67.24 4.77
N ILE A 428 1.52 -66.78 5.09
CA ILE A 428 1.05 -65.38 4.89
C ILE A 428 0.93 -64.70 6.25
N ASP A 429 0.92 -63.36 6.22
CA ASP A 429 0.71 -62.60 7.44
C ASP A 429 -0.80 -62.38 7.78
N GLN A 430 -1.06 -61.78 8.94
CA GLN A 430 -2.38 -61.58 9.44
C GLN A 430 -3.29 -60.76 8.50
N VAL A 431 -2.74 -59.65 7.98
CA VAL A 431 -3.50 -58.73 7.09
C VAL A 431 -3.88 -59.41 5.78
N GLN A 432 -2.99 -60.25 5.24
CA GLN A 432 -3.24 -61.07 4.06
C GLN A 432 -4.29 -62.16 4.36
N ALA A 433 -4.21 -62.81 5.52
CA ALA A 433 -5.13 -63.84 5.94
C ALA A 433 -6.54 -63.28 6.16
N GLU A 434 -6.67 -62.15 6.84
CA GLU A 434 -7.94 -61.46 7.02
C GLU A 434 -8.58 -61.06 5.68
N TYR A 435 -7.80 -60.47 4.75
CA TYR A 435 -8.29 -60.13 3.42
C TYR A 435 -8.82 -61.34 2.65
N VAL A 436 -8.18 -62.46 2.77
CA VAL A 436 -8.57 -63.67 2.09
C VAL A 436 -9.81 -64.31 2.73
N ALA A 437 -9.89 -64.35 4.05
CA ALA A 437 -11.03 -64.87 4.76
C ALA A 437 -12.36 -64.11 4.43
N GLU A 438 -12.26 -62.82 4.12
CA GLU A 438 -13.40 -61.98 3.72
C GLU A 438 -13.79 -62.12 2.23
N ILE A 439 -13.09 -62.90 1.43
CA ILE A 439 -13.40 -63.05 0.01
C ILE A 439 -14.77 -63.75 -0.16
N LYS A 440 -15.65 -63.12 -0.89
CA LYS A 440 -16.96 -63.70 -1.22
C LYS A 440 -16.76 -64.97 -2.09
N LEU A 441 -17.39 -66.08 -1.75
CA LEU A 441 -17.31 -67.36 -2.48
C LEU A 441 -17.48 -67.26 -3.99
N ARG A 442 -18.36 -66.33 -4.48
CA ARG A 442 -18.54 -66.07 -5.91
C ARG A 442 -17.28 -65.54 -6.62
N ASN A 443 -16.31 -64.99 -5.86
CA ASN A 443 -15.06 -64.45 -6.39
C ASN A 443 -13.91 -65.44 -6.41
N ILE A 444 -14.17 -66.71 -6.09
CA ILE A 444 -13.20 -67.83 -6.12
C ILE A 444 -13.25 -68.55 -7.47
N ASN A 445 -13.69 -67.90 -8.54
CA ASN A 445 -13.74 -68.52 -9.87
C ASN A 445 -12.42 -68.24 -10.66
N LYS A 446 -12.14 -69.10 -11.65
CA LYS A 446 -10.93 -69.05 -12.44
C LYS A 446 -10.71 -67.70 -13.15
N GLU A 447 -11.77 -67.09 -13.63
CA GLU A 447 -11.69 -65.80 -14.32
C GLU A 447 -11.26 -64.66 -13.35
N TYR A 448 -11.85 -64.59 -12.16
CA TYR A 448 -11.48 -63.64 -11.13
C TYR A 448 -9.99 -63.80 -10.72
N ILE A 449 -9.56 -65.02 -10.56
CA ILE A 449 -8.17 -65.37 -10.20
C ILE A 449 -7.21 -64.83 -11.26
N LEU A 450 -7.44 -65.19 -12.55
CA LEU A 450 -6.56 -64.75 -13.64
C LEU A 450 -6.51 -63.21 -13.74
N LYS A 451 -7.64 -62.56 -13.58
CA LYS A 451 -7.71 -61.09 -13.56
C LYS A 451 -6.87 -60.49 -12.42
N ARG A 452 -6.91 -61.06 -11.21
CA ARG A 452 -6.14 -60.59 -10.07
C ARG A 452 -4.64 -60.82 -10.23
N VAL A 453 -4.25 -61.91 -10.85
CA VAL A 453 -2.82 -62.19 -11.17
C VAL A 453 -2.31 -61.16 -12.20
N GLN A 454 -3.09 -60.84 -13.22
CA GLN A 454 -2.73 -59.82 -14.20
C GLN A 454 -2.66 -58.43 -13.54
N GLU A 455 -3.61 -58.08 -12.67
CA GLU A 455 -3.56 -56.81 -11.88
C GLU A 455 -2.31 -56.73 -11.01
N THR A 456 -1.82 -57.85 -10.48
CA THR A 456 -0.60 -57.89 -9.65
C THR A 456 0.65 -57.47 -10.43
N ALA A 457 0.77 -57.94 -11.68
CA ALA A 457 1.92 -57.57 -12.54
C ALA A 457 1.88 -56.09 -12.92
N ALA A 458 0.72 -55.60 -13.39
CA ALA A 458 0.55 -54.18 -13.72
C ALA A 458 0.80 -53.29 -12.51
N LEU A 459 0.38 -53.71 -11.32
CA LEU A 459 0.57 -52.93 -10.09
C LEU A 459 2.03 -52.89 -9.66
N ALA A 460 2.81 -53.95 -9.91
CA ALA A 460 4.26 -53.98 -9.67
C ALA A 460 4.97 -52.98 -10.58
N ASP A 461 4.66 -52.95 -11.88
CA ASP A 461 5.22 -51.99 -12.84
C ASP A 461 4.88 -50.54 -12.46
N GLU A 462 3.66 -50.30 -11.99
CA GLU A 462 3.24 -48.98 -11.50
C GLU A 462 3.99 -48.56 -10.23
N ILE A 463 4.30 -49.49 -9.32
CA ILE A 463 5.08 -49.24 -8.12
C ILE A 463 6.52 -48.87 -8.49
N ASP A 464 7.15 -49.63 -9.39
CA ASP A 464 8.49 -49.34 -9.87
C ASP A 464 8.58 -47.97 -10.54
N ASP A 465 7.57 -47.60 -11.32
CA ASP A 465 7.49 -46.24 -11.94
C ASP A 465 7.36 -45.13 -10.90
N LEU A 466 6.56 -45.35 -9.84
CA LEU A 466 6.42 -44.39 -8.75
C LEU A 466 7.70 -44.27 -7.90
N GLU A 467 8.39 -45.37 -7.63
CA GLU A 467 9.68 -45.38 -6.95
C GLU A 467 10.75 -44.63 -7.77
N ASP A 468 10.82 -44.90 -9.08
CA ASP A 468 11.69 -44.16 -9.99
C ASP A 468 11.35 -42.66 -10.04
N THR A 469 10.07 -42.33 -9.95
CA THR A 469 9.61 -40.92 -9.89
C THR A 469 10.12 -40.24 -8.63
N LEU A 470 10.05 -40.88 -7.46
CA LEU A 470 10.56 -40.35 -6.20
C LEU A 470 12.09 -40.23 -6.18
N ALA A 471 12.78 -41.17 -6.82
CA ALA A 471 14.24 -41.20 -6.87
C ALA A 471 14.83 -40.11 -7.78
N LYS A 472 14.08 -39.62 -8.79
CA LYS A 472 14.56 -38.70 -9.81
C LYS A 472 13.89 -37.32 -9.71
N PRO A 473 14.57 -36.28 -9.17
CA PRO A 473 14.02 -34.90 -9.09
C PRO A 473 13.54 -34.36 -10.44
N SER A 474 14.14 -34.81 -11.55
CA SER A 474 13.74 -34.40 -12.90
C SER A 474 12.32 -34.86 -13.27
N ARG A 475 11.90 -36.04 -12.78
CA ARG A 475 10.53 -36.55 -12.99
C ARG A 475 9.50 -35.75 -12.21
N ILE A 476 9.78 -35.39 -10.93
CA ILE A 476 8.93 -34.53 -10.13
C ILE A 476 8.78 -33.16 -10.82
N ARG A 477 9.89 -32.57 -11.29
CA ARG A 477 9.88 -31.30 -12.04
C ARG A 477 9.01 -31.41 -13.29
N ARG A 478 9.10 -32.49 -14.03
CA ARG A 478 8.29 -32.73 -15.22
C ARG A 478 6.79 -32.76 -14.86
N ILE A 479 6.41 -33.45 -13.79
CA ILE A 479 5.01 -33.48 -13.31
C ILE A 479 4.50 -32.06 -13.05
N ILE A 480 5.28 -31.21 -12.38
CA ILE A 480 4.91 -29.81 -12.10
C ILE A 480 4.74 -29.03 -13.41
N VAL A 481 5.64 -29.21 -14.38
CA VAL A 481 5.55 -28.54 -15.70
C VAL A 481 4.31 -29.00 -16.47
N ASP A 482 4.00 -30.29 -16.44
CA ASP A 482 2.82 -30.86 -17.12
C ASP A 482 1.52 -30.32 -16.47
N GLU A 483 1.47 -30.25 -15.13
CA GLU A 483 0.34 -29.68 -14.38
C GLU A 483 0.14 -28.20 -14.70
N LEU A 484 1.21 -27.39 -14.69
CA LEU A 484 1.14 -25.97 -15.05
C LEU A 484 0.68 -25.78 -16.50
N THR A 485 1.13 -26.61 -17.41
CA THR A 485 0.71 -26.58 -18.82
C THR A 485 -0.79 -26.88 -18.95
N GLU A 486 -1.29 -27.87 -18.20
CA GLU A 486 -2.71 -28.22 -18.17
C GLU A 486 -3.56 -27.08 -17.58
N VAL A 487 -3.14 -26.52 -16.44
CA VAL A 487 -3.82 -25.37 -15.80
C VAL A 487 -3.89 -24.18 -16.76
N ARG A 488 -2.76 -23.84 -17.40
CA ARG A 488 -2.71 -22.77 -18.40
C ARG A 488 -3.71 -23.02 -19.54
N LYS A 489 -3.68 -24.21 -20.12
CA LYS A 489 -4.57 -24.57 -21.24
C LYS A 489 -6.05 -24.47 -20.86
N LYS A 490 -6.40 -24.80 -19.62
CA LYS A 490 -7.79 -24.93 -19.18
C LYS A 490 -8.38 -23.61 -18.65
N TYR A 491 -7.55 -22.78 -18.01
CA TYR A 491 -8.03 -21.62 -17.25
C TYR A 491 -7.44 -20.27 -17.67
N ALA A 492 -6.39 -20.23 -18.51
CA ALA A 492 -5.84 -18.95 -18.94
C ALA A 492 -6.87 -18.12 -19.72
N VAL A 493 -6.93 -16.85 -19.40
CA VAL A 493 -7.76 -15.85 -20.08
C VAL A 493 -6.85 -14.77 -20.69
N PRO A 494 -7.29 -14.10 -21.75
CA PRO A 494 -6.56 -12.96 -22.29
C PRO A 494 -6.35 -11.88 -21.23
N ARG A 495 -5.22 -11.18 -21.29
CA ARG A 495 -4.92 -10.03 -20.44
C ARG A 495 -6.00 -8.96 -20.60
N ARG A 496 -6.44 -8.37 -19.49
CA ARG A 496 -7.41 -7.27 -19.45
C ARG A 496 -6.73 -5.91 -19.39
N THR A 497 -5.69 -5.77 -18.57
CA THR A 497 -4.97 -4.51 -18.39
C THR A 497 -3.92 -4.33 -19.47
N GLU A 498 -4.00 -3.24 -20.20
CA GLU A 498 -3.02 -2.87 -21.23
C GLU A 498 -1.72 -2.37 -20.58
N VAL A 499 -0.58 -2.69 -21.17
CA VAL A 499 0.72 -2.18 -20.71
C VAL A 499 1.21 -1.15 -21.72
N VAL A 500 1.43 0.06 -21.26
CA VAL A 500 1.93 1.18 -22.08
C VAL A 500 3.25 1.63 -21.47
N TYR A 501 4.29 1.62 -22.28
CA TYR A 501 5.60 2.11 -21.83
C TYR A 501 5.65 3.64 -21.92
N SER A 502 6.28 4.26 -20.93
CA SER A 502 6.34 5.73 -20.83
C SER A 502 6.96 6.41 -22.07
N HIS A 503 7.88 5.73 -22.76
CA HIS A 503 8.52 6.20 -23.98
C HIS A 503 7.63 6.09 -25.27
N GLU A 504 6.54 5.33 -25.19
CA GLU A 504 5.57 5.17 -26.28
C GLU A 504 4.43 6.20 -26.18
N MET A 505 4.35 6.91 -25.05
CA MET A 505 3.35 7.95 -24.87
C MET A 505 3.75 9.21 -25.65
N GLU A 506 2.83 9.76 -26.40
CA GLU A 506 2.95 11.14 -26.88
C GLU A 506 3.13 12.05 -25.65
N GLU A 507 4.07 13.02 -25.72
CA GLU A 507 4.26 14.00 -24.66
C GLU A 507 2.89 14.59 -24.31
N GLU A 508 2.47 14.41 -23.03
CA GLU A 508 1.21 15.02 -22.57
C GLU A 508 1.29 16.51 -22.90
N PRO A 509 0.24 17.10 -23.54
CA PRO A 509 0.26 18.51 -23.83
C PRO A 509 0.57 19.23 -22.51
N GLU A 510 1.66 19.99 -22.53
CA GLU A 510 2.02 20.85 -21.40
C GLU A 510 0.74 21.63 -21.03
N GLU A 511 0.40 21.63 -19.75
CA GLU A 511 -0.63 22.53 -19.24
C GLU A 511 -0.32 23.89 -19.83
N ASP A 512 -1.31 24.58 -20.42
CA ASP A 512 -1.21 26.00 -20.65
C ASP A 512 -0.80 26.58 -19.29
N ALA A 513 0.50 26.87 -19.11
CA ALA A 513 1.01 27.46 -17.91
C ALA A 513 0.13 28.68 -17.65
N PRO A 514 -0.37 28.92 -16.41
CA PRO A 514 -1.26 30.02 -16.16
C PRO A 514 -0.68 31.26 -16.85
N GLU A 515 -1.48 31.94 -17.67
CA GLU A 515 -1.01 33.12 -18.41
C GLU A 515 -0.16 33.98 -17.49
N ASP A 516 1.08 34.26 -17.90
CA ASP A 516 1.98 35.07 -17.09
C ASP A 516 1.82 36.54 -17.50
N TYR A 517 1.26 37.33 -16.62
CA TYR A 517 1.02 38.75 -16.80
C TYR A 517 1.48 39.53 -15.57
N PRO A 518 1.83 40.80 -15.72
CA PRO A 518 2.27 41.63 -14.58
C PRO A 518 1.18 41.80 -13.53
N VAL A 519 1.58 41.70 -12.27
CA VAL A 519 0.70 41.88 -11.11
C VAL A 519 1.40 42.69 -9.99
N HIS A 520 0.63 43.38 -9.20
CA HIS A 520 1.06 44.05 -7.98
C HIS A 520 0.61 43.26 -6.76
N LEU A 521 1.53 42.94 -5.87
CA LEU A 521 1.32 42.13 -4.68
C LEU A 521 1.40 43.02 -3.44
N PHE A 522 0.39 42.99 -2.61
CA PHE A 522 0.29 43.76 -1.37
C PHE A 522 0.10 42.80 -0.20
N LEU A 523 0.95 42.88 0.81
CA LEU A 523 0.80 42.20 2.08
C LEU A 523 0.59 43.23 3.17
N SER A 524 -0.51 43.12 3.94
CA SER A 524 -0.75 43.96 5.10
C SER A 524 -0.02 43.47 6.35
N ARG A 525 0.07 44.29 7.41
CA ARG A 525 0.72 43.90 8.68
C ARG A 525 0.02 42.74 9.39
N GLU A 526 -1.31 42.64 9.24
CA GLU A 526 -2.11 41.57 9.84
C GLU A 526 -2.30 40.35 8.93
N GLY A 527 -1.55 40.25 7.82
CA GLY A 527 -1.51 39.06 6.96
C GLY A 527 -2.63 38.95 5.93
N TYR A 528 -3.20 40.09 5.47
CA TYR A 528 -4.08 40.14 4.31
C TYR A 528 -3.23 40.33 3.04
N PHE A 529 -3.50 39.51 2.03
CA PHE A 529 -2.78 39.51 0.77
C PHE A 529 -3.69 39.86 -0.41
N LYS A 530 -3.20 40.72 -1.31
CA LYS A 530 -3.90 41.15 -2.52
C LYS A 530 -3.00 40.97 -3.73
N LYS A 531 -3.56 40.41 -4.80
CA LYS A 531 -3.00 40.41 -6.15
C LYS A 531 -3.84 41.31 -7.02
N ILE A 532 -3.28 42.40 -7.54
CA ILE A 532 -3.97 43.41 -8.31
C ILE A 532 -3.28 43.59 -9.65
N THR A 533 -4.06 43.58 -10.74
CA THR A 533 -3.52 43.85 -12.09
C THR A 533 -3.16 45.35 -12.24
N PRO A 534 -2.16 45.69 -13.08
CA PRO A 534 -1.77 47.09 -13.31
C PRO A 534 -2.96 47.97 -13.75
N GLN A 535 -3.86 47.41 -14.57
CA GLN A 535 -5.06 48.14 -15.01
C GLN A 535 -6.01 48.45 -13.84
N SER A 536 -6.27 47.41 -12.99
CA SER A 536 -7.13 47.58 -11.80
C SER A 536 -6.54 48.57 -10.79
N LEU A 537 -5.21 48.55 -10.63
CA LEU A 537 -4.52 49.45 -9.71
C LEU A 537 -4.57 50.92 -10.18
N ARG A 538 -4.40 51.19 -11.49
CA ARG A 538 -4.52 52.55 -12.06
C ARG A 538 -5.90 53.15 -11.92
N MET A 539 -6.93 52.32 -11.92
CA MET A 539 -8.35 52.74 -11.80
C MET A 539 -8.84 52.82 -10.34
N SER A 540 -7.97 52.51 -9.39
CA SER A 540 -8.33 52.38 -7.98
C SER A 540 -7.84 53.59 -7.18
N GLY A 541 -8.58 53.96 -6.12
CA GLY A 541 -8.14 54.84 -5.07
C GLY A 541 -7.18 54.15 -4.08
N ASP A 542 -7.17 54.61 -2.87
CA ASP A 542 -6.31 54.09 -1.79
C ASP A 542 -6.58 52.64 -1.45
N GLN A 543 -5.55 51.94 -0.96
CA GLN A 543 -5.64 50.58 -0.51
C GLN A 543 -6.47 50.48 0.76
N LYS A 544 -7.52 49.63 0.76
CA LYS A 544 -8.32 49.38 1.96
C LYS A 544 -7.62 48.37 2.86
N TYR A 545 -7.53 48.71 4.14
CA TYR A 545 -7.05 47.82 5.20
C TYR A 545 -8.16 47.54 6.20
N LYS A 546 -8.02 46.52 7.02
CA LYS A 546 -8.88 46.28 8.19
C LYS A 546 -8.60 47.35 9.23
N GLU A 547 -9.58 47.65 10.11
CA GLU A 547 -9.39 48.58 11.21
C GLU A 547 -8.25 48.15 12.13
N GLY A 548 -7.26 49.00 12.34
CA GLY A 548 -6.02 48.73 13.09
C GLY A 548 -4.90 48.14 12.27
N ASP A 549 -5.13 47.73 11.01
CA ASP A 549 -4.11 47.21 10.09
C ASP A 549 -3.52 48.32 9.23
N GLY A 550 -2.45 48.01 8.51
CA GLY A 550 -1.78 48.96 7.63
C GLY A 550 -0.90 48.30 6.57
N PRO A 551 -0.23 49.14 5.75
CA PRO A 551 0.68 48.61 4.73
C PRO A 551 1.85 47.84 5.36
N GLY A 552 2.15 46.64 4.82
CA GLY A 552 3.31 45.83 5.17
C GLY A 552 4.33 45.83 4.05
N GLN A 553 4.19 44.91 3.10
CA GLN A 553 5.13 44.74 1.97
C GLN A 553 4.40 44.91 0.62
N TYR A 554 5.11 45.47 -0.35
CA TYR A 554 4.66 45.65 -1.73
C TYR A 554 5.70 45.11 -2.70
N PHE A 555 5.23 44.41 -3.76
CA PHE A 555 6.09 43.90 -4.83
C PHE A 555 5.41 44.03 -6.19
N GLU A 556 6.21 44.31 -7.21
CA GLU A 556 5.83 44.10 -8.60
C GLU A 556 6.35 42.74 -9.02
N ALA A 557 5.46 41.93 -9.61
CA ALA A 557 5.75 40.54 -9.94
C ALA A 557 4.94 40.09 -11.17
N THR A 558 5.04 38.84 -11.54
CA THR A 558 4.18 38.23 -12.53
C THR A 558 3.27 37.18 -11.90
N ASN A 559 2.21 36.81 -12.60
CA ASN A 559 1.22 35.83 -12.13
C ASN A 559 1.84 34.46 -11.78
N ASN A 560 2.94 34.07 -12.40
CA ASN A 560 3.61 32.80 -12.13
C ASN A 560 4.70 32.88 -11.06
N THR A 561 4.95 34.06 -10.49
CA THR A 561 5.98 34.26 -9.47
C THR A 561 5.74 33.37 -8.25
N GLU A 562 6.77 32.68 -7.82
CA GLU A 562 6.76 31.89 -6.59
C GLU A 562 6.85 32.81 -5.37
N LEU A 563 6.08 32.50 -4.33
CA LEU A 563 5.93 33.25 -3.10
C LEU A 563 6.32 32.39 -1.90
N MET A 564 7.09 32.95 -0.96
CA MET A 564 7.45 32.32 0.32
C MET A 564 6.97 33.21 1.47
N PHE A 565 5.97 32.74 2.22
CA PHE A 565 5.43 33.43 3.40
C PHE A 565 6.07 32.87 4.66
N PHE A 566 6.90 33.65 5.34
CA PHE A 566 7.52 33.31 6.61
C PHE A 566 6.57 33.66 7.76
N THR A 567 6.54 32.83 8.80
CA THR A 567 5.62 32.98 9.93
C THR A 567 6.38 33.13 11.26
N ASP A 568 5.69 33.62 12.27
CA ASP A 568 6.20 33.78 13.64
C ASP A 568 6.48 32.44 14.35
N LYS A 569 6.02 31.30 13.77
CA LYS A 569 6.26 29.93 14.26
C LYS A 569 7.38 29.19 13.50
N GLN A 570 8.37 29.91 12.99
CA GLN A 570 9.53 29.36 12.28
C GLN A 570 9.15 28.43 11.10
N GLN A 571 8.07 28.76 10.41
CA GLN A 571 7.58 28.04 9.23
C GLN A 571 7.66 28.95 8.00
N VAL A 572 7.71 28.33 6.83
CA VAL A 572 7.56 29.02 5.55
C VAL A 572 6.59 28.26 4.67
N TYR A 573 5.62 28.99 4.13
CA TYR A 573 4.63 28.46 3.18
C TYR A 573 4.99 28.90 1.77
N LYS A 574 5.10 27.94 0.87
CA LYS A 574 5.44 28.15 -0.54
C LYS A 574 4.17 28.01 -1.41
N THR A 575 3.97 28.95 -2.30
CA THR A 575 2.85 28.99 -3.23
C THR A 575 3.20 29.85 -4.44
N ARG A 576 2.33 29.98 -5.43
CA ARG A 576 2.49 30.89 -6.56
C ARG A 576 1.43 31.98 -6.55
N ALA A 577 1.75 33.14 -7.13
CA ALA A 577 0.80 34.23 -7.26
C ALA A 577 -0.45 33.82 -8.06
N SER A 578 -0.32 32.89 -9.01
CA SER A 578 -1.43 32.30 -9.77
C SER A 578 -2.46 31.55 -8.93
N GLU A 579 -2.10 31.10 -7.73
CA GLU A 579 -3.03 30.43 -6.80
C GLU A 579 -3.98 31.39 -6.08
N PHE A 580 -3.72 32.72 -6.14
CA PHE A 580 -4.56 33.77 -5.59
C PHE A 580 -5.43 34.41 -6.66
N GLY A 581 -6.68 34.70 -6.32
CA GLY A 581 -7.59 35.42 -7.18
C GLY A 581 -7.19 36.89 -7.36
N GLU A 582 -7.53 37.51 -8.50
CA GLU A 582 -7.38 38.95 -8.68
C GLU A 582 -8.31 39.71 -7.74
N THR A 583 -7.78 40.73 -7.10
CA THR A 583 -8.55 41.58 -6.18
C THR A 583 -8.52 43.06 -6.60
N LYS A 584 -9.29 43.88 -5.92
CA LYS A 584 -9.33 45.35 -6.10
C LYS A 584 -8.73 46.02 -4.85
N ALA A 585 -8.18 47.23 -5.00
CA ALA A 585 -7.67 48.02 -3.88
C ALA A 585 -8.72 48.24 -2.77
N SER A 586 -10.00 48.37 -3.12
CA SER A 586 -11.12 48.56 -2.22
C SER A 586 -11.54 47.33 -1.40
N LEU A 587 -10.96 46.13 -1.66
CA LEU A 587 -11.24 44.91 -0.93
C LEU A 587 -10.12 44.64 0.10
N LEU A 588 -10.37 43.81 1.10
CA LEU A 588 -9.37 43.41 2.09
C LEU A 588 -8.35 42.41 1.52
N GLY A 589 -8.75 41.62 0.55
CA GLY A 589 -7.92 40.50 0.00
C GLY A 589 -8.09 39.20 0.78
N ASP A 590 -7.18 38.23 0.48
CA ASP A 590 -7.18 36.94 1.12
C ASP A 590 -6.48 37.01 2.49
N TYR A 591 -7.13 36.50 3.54
CA TYR A 591 -6.49 36.31 4.85
C TYR A 591 -5.62 35.05 4.81
N LEU A 592 -4.30 35.24 4.81
CA LEU A 592 -3.31 34.16 4.55
C LEU A 592 -3.37 32.99 5.53
N PRO A 593 -3.55 33.20 6.86
CA PRO A 593 -3.66 32.07 7.77
C PRO A 593 -4.78 31.10 7.41
N ALA A 594 -5.94 31.59 7.00
CA ALA A 594 -7.05 30.76 6.55
C ALA A 594 -6.80 30.18 5.14
N ARG A 595 -6.25 30.99 4.23
CA ARG A 595 -6.04 30.61 2.83
C ARG A 595 -4.97 29.52 2.66
N LEU A 596 -3.91 29.56 3.46
CA LEU A 596 -2.79 28.62 3.41
C LEU A 596 -2.90 27.48 4.42
N GLY A 597 -3.98 27.44 5.23
CA GLY A 597 -4.20 26.39 6.24
C GLY A 597 -3.10 26.41 7.33
N MET A 598 -2.77 27.60 7.84
CA MET A 598 -1.77 27.78 8.89
C MET A 598 -2.26 27.25 10.24
N ASP A 599 -1.32 26.96 11.13
CA ASP A 599 -1.64 26.48 12.48
C ASP A 599 -2.36 27.59 13.31
N ALA A 600 -3.15 27.18 14.30
CA ALA A 600 -3.89 28.15 15.12
C ALA A 600 -2.95 29.18 15.79
N GLY A 601 -3.23 30.48 15.61
CA GLY A 601 -2.42 31.57 16.14
C GLY A 601 -1.06 31.76 15.47
N GLU A 602 -0.90 31.27 14.25
CA GLU A 602 0.28 31.52 13.41
C GLU A 602 0.03 32.74 12.51
N ASN A 603 1.00 33.64 12.43
CA ASN A 603 0.89 34.88 11.67
C ASN A 603 2.02 35.00 10.65
N VAL A 604 1.73 35.57 9.48
CA VAL A 604 2.73 35.91 8.48
C VAL A 604 3.49 37.16 8.90
N ILE A 605 4.81 37.07 8.92
CA ILE A 605 5.71 38.15 9.29
C ILE A 605 6.52 38.70 8.12
N PHE A 606 6.69 37.92 7.05
CA PHE A 606 7.51 38.34 5.92
C PHE A 606 7.13 37.56 4.64
N LEU A 607 7.07 38.28 3.52
CA LEU A 607 6.94 37.73 2.17
C LEU A 607 8.30 37.85 1.45
N CYS A 608 8.76 36.75 0.89
CA CYS A 608 9.93 36.69 0.01
C CYS A 608 9.55 36.16 -1.37
N LEU A 609 10.06 36.79 -2.39
CA LEU A 609 10.02 36.32 -3.78
C LEU A 609 11.39 35.68 -4.06
N PRO A 610 11.51 34.34 -4.10
CA PRO A 610 12.83 33.68 -4.18
C PRO A 610 13.49 33.81 -5.55
N GLY A 611 12.75 34.10 -6.62
CA GLY A 611 13.26 34.14 -7.99
C GLY A 611 13.94 32.83 -8.38
N ASP A 612 15.21 32.93 -8.79
CA ASP A 612 16.08 31.79 -9.11
C ASP A 612 16.75 31.15 -7.88
N TYR A 613 16.32 31.53 -6.67
CA TYR A 613 16.94 31.13 -5.39
C TYR A 613 18.39 31.54 -5.22
N SER A 614 18.86 32.52 -5.97
CA SER A 614 20.14 33.16 -5.76
C SER A 614 20.09 34.15 -4.59
N GLY A 615 21.24 34.44 -3.96
CA GLY A 615 21.29 35.34 -2.82
C GLY A 615 21.07 34.65 -1.47
N SER A 616 20.71 35.45 -0.46
CA SER A 616 20.56 34.99 0.93
C SER A 616 19.43 35.76 1.64
N LEU A 617 18.93 35.20 2.74
CA LEU A 617 18.12 35.89 3.74
C LEU A 617 18.93 36.11 4.99
N LEU A 618 18.85 37.32 5.57
CA LEU A 618 19.39 37.66 6.89
C LEU A 618 18.27 37.61 7.92
N PHE A 619 18.50 36.86 9.00
CA PHE A 619 17.64 36.80 10.17
C PHE A 619 18.35 37.47 11.33
N ALA A 620 17.84 38.62 11.77
CA ALA A 620 18.40 39.36 12.90
C ALA A 620 17.62 39.04 14.17
N PHE A 621 18.34 38.75 15.27
CA PHE A 621 17.76 38.35 16.55
C PHE A 621 18.01 39.39 17.63
N GLU A 622 17.14 39.48 18.64
CA GLU A 622 17.21 40.46 19.73
C GLU A 622 18.57 40.49 20.46
N ASN A 623 19.25 39.37 20.52
CA ASN A 623 20.53 39.25 21.19
C ASN A 623 21.75 39.73 20.37
N GLY A 624 21.52 40.38 19.23
CA GLY A 624 22.54 40.89 18.33
C GLY A 624 23.24 39.83 17.46
N ARG A 625 22.66 38.62 17.36
CA ARG A 625 23.11 37.64 16.40
C ARG A 625 22.39 37.84 15.06
N VAL A 626 23.11 37.53 13.99
CA VAL A 626 22.55 37.53 12.62
C VAL A 626 22.90 36.23 11.95
N ALA A 627 21.87 35.56 11.40
CA ALA A 627 22.04 34.38 10.57
C ALA A 627 21.89 34.75 9.09
N ARG A 628 22.88 34.44 8.28
CA ARG A 628 22.79 34.53 6.82
C ARG A 628 22.50 33.14 6.25
N VAL A 629 21.33 32.93 5.66
CA VAL A 629 20.91 31.68 5.08
C VAL A 629 20.76 31.81 3.57
N ALA A 630 21.43 30.95 2.82
CA ALA A 630 21.29 30.94 1.36
C ALA A 630 19.86 30.64 0.92
N LEU A 631 19.31 31.38 -0.05
CA LEU A 631 17.98 31.12 -0.59
C LEU A 631 17.82 29.72 -1.14
N SER A 632 18.88 29.13 -1.70
CA SER A 632 18.92 27.74 -2.15
C SER A 632 18.55 26.71 -1.07
N ALA A 633 18.70 27.06 0.23
CA ALA A 633 18.28 26.21 1.34
C ALA A 633 16.74 26.01 1.43
N TYR A 634 15.97 26.85 0.77
CA TYR A 634 14.51 26.80 0.67
C TYR A 634 14.03 26.20 -0.66
N ALA A 635 14.92 25.93 -1.61
CA ALA A 635 14.58 25.21 -2.83
C ALA A 635 14.23 23.76 -2.49
N THR A 636 13.18 23.23 -3.10
CA THR A 636 12.70 21.84 -2.88
C THR A 636 12.49 21.16 -4.22
N THR A 637 12.92 19.93 -4.36
CA THR A 637 12.70 19.08 -5.53
C THR A 637 11.28 18.55 -5.64
N SER A 638 10.50 18.65 -4.56
CA SER A 638 9.08 18.27 -4.51
C SER A 638 8.22 19.50 -4.19
N ASN A 639 6.96 19.51 -4.65
CA ASN A 639 5.98 20.58 -4.37
C ASN A 639 5.56 20.61 -2.89
N ARG A 640 6.51 20.73 -1.98
CA ARG A 640 6.23 20.91 -0.56
C ARG A 640 5.76 22.31 -0.29
N ARG A 641 4.49 22.44 0.07
CA ARG A 641 3.86 23.74 0.38
C ARG A 641 4.28 24.30 1.73
N LYS A 642 4.66 23.49 2.70
CA LYS A 642 5.04 23.91 4.07
C LYS A 642 6.42 23.35 4.43
N LEU A 643 7.33 24.21 4.90
CA LEU A 643 8.64 23.86 5.44
C LEU A 643 8.73 24.33 6.89
N THR A 644 9.07 23.42 7.79
CA THR A 644 9.31 23.69 9.20
C THR A 644 10.78 24.05 9.45
N GLY A 645 11.08 24.73 10.56
CA GLY A 645 12.44 25.14 10.90
C GLY A 645 13.03 26.12 9.88
N ALA A 646 12.24 27.11 9.45
CA ALA A 646 12.60 28.09 8.44
C ALA A 646 13.72 29.03 8.91
N TYR A 647 13.84 29.27 10.22
CA TYR A 647 14.91 30.03 10.87
C TYR A 647 15.10 29.55 12.32
N CYS A 648 16.06 30.12 13.05
CA CYS A 648 16.38 29.70 14.41
C CYS A 648 15.26 30.00 15.41
N GLU A 649 14.85 29.00 16.16
CA GLU A 649 13.81 29.03 17.19
C GLU A 649 14.30 29.59 18.53
N LYS A 650 15.63 29.51 18.82
CA LYS A 650 16.20 29.75 20.14
C LYS A 650 16.19 31.21 20.58
N PHE A 651 16.08 32.14 19.64
CA PHE A 651 16.19 33.58 19.91
C PHE A 651 15.00 34.32 19.26
N PRO A 652 14.42 35.33 19.93
CA PRO A 652 13.40 36.16 19.33
C PRO A 652 13.89 36.81 18.04
N LEU A 653 13.13 36.66 16.96
CA LEU A 653 13.43 37.29 15.68
C LEU A 653 13.00 38.75 15.71
N VAL A 654 13.88 39.63 15.24
CA VAL A 654 13.60 41.05 15.07
C VAL A 654 13.16 41.34 13.65
N GLN A 655 13.94 40.86 12.67
CA GLN A 655 13.70 41.22 11.27
C GLN A 655 14.26 40.17 10.31
N ILE A 656 13.61 40.01 9.17
CA ILE A 656 14.10 39.29 8.00
C ILE A 656 14.45 40.28 6.91
N LEU A 657 15.62 40.18 6.29
CA LEU A 657 16.06 41.05 5.21
C LEU A 657 16.62 40.26 4.04
N PRO A 658 16.16 40.48 2.80
CA PRO A 658 16.72 39.81 1.63
C PRO A 658 18.07 40.46 1.26
N LEU A 659 19.05 39.64 0.88
CA LEU A 659 20.40 40.06 0.50
C LEU A 659 20.76 39.44 -0.85
N ALA A 660 20.65 40.23 -1.91
CA ALA A 660 21.07 39.82 -3.25
C ALA A 660 22.58 39.96 -3.46
N LYS A 661 23.15 41.05 -2.94
CA LYS A 661 24.60 41.37 -3.00
C LYS A 661 25.07 41.87 -1.66
N ASP A 662 26.35 41.64 -1.37
CA ASP A 662 26.97 42.17 -0.14
C ASP A 662 26.91 43.68 -0.09
N ARG A 663 26.55 44.22 1.09
CA ARG A 663 26.36 45.63 1.36
C ARG A 663 26.60 45.94 2.84
N GLU A 664 26.66 47.20 3.17
CA GLU A 664 26.82 47.67 4.55
C GLU A 664 25.43 47.86 5.18
N LEU A 665 25.19 47.30 6.37
CA LEU A 665 23.96 47.42 7.13
C LEU A 665 24.22 47.98 8.52
N ALA A 666 23.23 48.69 9.07
CA ALA A 666 23.25 49.24 10.42
C ALA A 666 22.42 48.37 11.37
N LEU A 667 23.01 47.93 12.48
CA LEU A 667 22.32 47.32 13.62
C LEU A 667 22.06 48.42 14.65
N LEU A 668 20.77 48.64 14.97
CA LEU A 668 20.31 49.65 15.94
C LEU A 668 19.72 48.94 17.15
N THR A 669 20.07 49.41 18.35
CA THR A 669 19.58 48.87 19.63
C THR A 669 18.74 49.88 20.38
N ASN A 670 17.89 49.41 21.36
CA ASN A 670 17.13 50.27 22.26
C ASN A 670 17.97 51.01 23.33
N GLU A 671 19.28 50.65 23.55
CA GLU A 671 20.27 51.61 23.98
C GLU A 671 20.67 52.36 22.70
N PRO A 672 20.57 53.68 22.58
CA PRO A 672 20.80 54.38 21.32
C PRO A 672 22.26 54.16 20.83
N ARG A 673 22.54 52.92 20.35
CA ARG A 673 23.81 52.48 19.77
C ARG A 673 23.59 52.02 18.35
N ALA A 674 24.56 52.26 17.53
CA ALA A 674 24.62 51.77 16.17
C ALA A 674 25.92 50.98 15.94
N LEU A 675 25.84 49.97 15.06
CA LEU A 675 26.99 49.25 14.52
C LEU A 675 26.81 49.10 13.02
N LEU A 676 27.72 49.64 12.23
CA LEU A 676 27.73 49.39 10.78
C LEU A 676 28.63 48.21 10.47
N VAL A 677 28.03 47.22 9.79
CA VAL A 677 28.68 45.95 9.44
C VAL A 677 28.54 45.69 7.96
N HIS A 678 29.60 45.28 7.30
CA HIS A 678 29.57 44.81 5.93
C HIS A 678 29.17 43.32 5.91
N THR A 679 28.14 42.98 5.14
CA THR A 679 27.53 41.62 5.13
C THR A 679 28.47 40.51 4.63
N ALA A 680 29.58 40.87 3.95
CA ALA A 680 30.64 39.91 3.59
C ALA A 680 31.32 39.25 4.81
N LEU A 681 31.21 39.86 6.02
CA LEU A 681 31.64 39.22 7.27
C LEU A 681 30.75 38.09 7.75
N LEU A 682 29.57 37.95 7.15
CA LEU A 682 28.57 36.93 7.47
C LEU A 682 28.59 35.81 6.42
N ALA A 683 29.27 34.71 6.71
CA ALA A 683 29.32 33.59 5.78
C ALA A 683 27.94 32.99 5.58
N PRO A 684 27.42 32.76 4.34
CA PRO A 684 26.14 32.12 4.08
C PRO A 684 26.14 30.66 4.56
N LYS A 685 25.03 30.23 5.16
CA LYS A 685 24.78 28.85 5.62
C LYS A 685 23.69 28.22 4.80
N THR A 686 23.79 26.90 4.58
CA THR A 686 22.79 26.10 3.93
C THR A 686 21.78 25.49 4.92
N THR A 687 22.05 25.56 6.23
CA THR A 687 21.16 25.10 7.28
C THR A 687 20.20 26.22 7.71
N ARG A 688 18.90 26.06 7.50
CA ARG A 688 17.86 27.06 7.79
C ARG A 688 17.82 27.47 9.27
N GLY A 689 17.78 26.48 10.20
CA GLY A 689 17.71 26.71 11.66
C GLY A 689 19.01 27.15 12.31
N THR A 690 19.98 27.66 11.54
CA THR A 690 21.29 28.15 12.09
C THR A 690 21.10 29.30 13.07
N GLN A 691 21.84 29.26 14.19
CA GLN A 691 21.84 30.32 15.19
C GLN A 691 22.55 31.62 14.71
N GLY A 692 23.18 31.59 13.54
CA GLY A 692 23.98 32.70 13.03
C GLY A 692 25.24 32.98 13.86
N VAL A 693 25.84 34.12 13.62
CA VAL A 693 27.04 34.60 14.32
C VAL A 693 26.70 35.80 15.22
N GLN A 694 27.45 35.97 16.32
CA GLN A 694 27.32 37.15 17.12
C GLN A 694 27.92 38.34 16.32
N VAL A 695 27.11 39.34 16.03
CA VAL A 695 27.51 40.54 15.29
C VAL A 695 27.72 41.69 16.24
N MET A 696 26.75 41.96 17.09
CA MET A 696 26.80 43.04 18.06
C MET A 696 26.73 42.48 19.49
N ASN A 697 27.66 42.88 20.35
CA ASN A 697 27.65 42.56 21.78
C ASN A 697 26.68 43.53 22.48
N ILE A 698 25.50 43.02 22.84
CA ILE A 698 24.45 43.80 23.50
C ILE A 698 24.47 43.47 24.99
N LYS A 699 24.38 44.45 25.88
CA LYS A 699 24.25 44.23 27.33
C LYS A 699 22.91 43.62 27.69
N PRO A 700 22.77 42.80 28.77
CA PRO A 700 21.54 42.05 29.08
C PRO A 700 20.28 42.90 29.23
N LYS A 701 20.35 44.16 29.47
CA LYS A 701 19.20 45.09 29.59
C LYS A 701 18.68 45.63 28.26
N TYR A 702 19.41 45.42 27.18
CA TYR A 702 19.15 45.97 25.88
C TYR A 702 18.99 44.90 24.83
N ARG A 703 18.37 45.25 23.72
CA ARG A 703 18.13 44.37 22.60
C ARG A 703 18.33 45.06 21.26
N LEU A 704 18.55 44.27 20.23
CA LEU A 704 18.52 44.76 18.86
C LEU A 704 17.05 45.11 18.54
N GLU A 705 16.81 46.27 17.96
CA GLU A 705 15.49 46.71 17.53
C GLU A 705 15.31 46.72 16.03
N ARG A 706 16.36 47.03 15.30
CA ARG A 706 16.27 47.20 13.85
C ARG A 706 17.59 46.87 13.15
N LEU A 707 17.43 46.22 11.97
CA LEU A 707 18.45 46.06 10.96
C LEU A 707 18.04 46.88 9.74
N ALA A 708 18.85 47.86 9.34
CA ALA A 708 18.48 48.85 8.31
C ALA A 708 19.60 49.07 7.28
N GLU A 709 19.23 49.53 6.11
CA GLU A 709 20.16 50.14 5.18
C GLU A 709 20.78 51.40 5.83
N VAL A 710 22.07 51.62 5.57
CA VAL A 710 22.75 52.80 6.16
C VAL A 710 22.11 54.11 5.71
N ALA A 711 21.58 54.12 4.46
CA ALA A 711 20.88 55.30 3.92
C ALA A 711 19.58 55.63 4.68
N ASP A 712 18.93 54.66 5.32
CA ASP A 712 17.65 54.79 6.01
C ASP A 712 17.80 55.11 7.51
N THR A 713 19.04 55.37 7.98
CA THR A 713 19.34 55.54 9.40
C THR A 713 19.65 56.99 9.79
N GLY A 714 19.80 57.93 8.85
CA GLY A 714 20.19 59.27 9.10
C GLY A 714 21.63 59.46 9.65
N ILE A 715 22.43 58.39 9.74
CA ILE A 715 23.80 58.39 10.24
C ILE A 715 24.68 59.12 9.25
N THR A 716 25.22 60.28 9.66
CA THR A 716 26.11 61.16 8.86
C THR A 716 27.57 60.74 8.97
N ASN A 717 28.06 60.44 10.18
CA ASN A 717 29.42 59.99 10.42
C ASN A 717 29.57 58.49 10.47
N GLN A 718 29.46 57.82 9.32
CA GLN A 718 29.50 56.36 9.20
C GLN A 718 30.81 55.75 9.72
N ALA A 719 31.95 56.43 9.58
CA ALA A 719 33.25 55.91 10.01
C ALA A 719 33.34 55.60 11.50
N ARG A 720 32.56 56.32 12.34
CA ARG A 720 32.49 56.13 13.79
C ARG A 720 31.84 54.81 14.18
N TYR A 721 30.85 54.36 13.42
CA TYR A 721 29.99 53.19 13.72
C TYR A 721 30.40 51.94 12.96
N ARG A 722 31.31 52.06 12.02
CA ARG A 722 31.77 50.96 11.14
C ARG A 722 32.74 50.05 11.87
N THR A 723 32.52 48.75 11.73
CA THR A 723 33.47 47.73 12.22
C THR A 723 34.09 46.91 11.08
N ARG A 724 35.32 46.48 11.29
CA ARG A 724 36.01 45.55 10.40
C ARG A 724 36.00 44.10 10.91
N THR A 725 35.63 43.90 12.16
CA THR A 725 35.57 42.59 12.82
C THR A 725 34.32 42.44 13.63
N ILE A 726 33.80 41.22 13.69
CA ILE A 726 32.66 40.85 14.51
C ILE A 726 33.08 39.77 15.52
N PRO A 727 32.50 39.78 16.76
CA PRO A 727 31.51 40.72 17.26
C PRO A 727 32.11 42.05 17.72
N ALA A 728 31.30 43.11 17.66
CA ALA A 728 31.67 44.45 18.15
C ALA A 728 30.61 45.06 19.07
N ALA A 729 30.97 46.01 19.93
CA ALA A 729 30.02 46.61 20.89
C ALA A 729 29.15 47.73 20.29
N GLY A 730 29.47 48.20 19.11
CA GLY A 730 28.88 49.41 18.54
C GLY A 730 29.20 50.69 19.31
N ALA A 731 28.82 51.83 18.78
CA ALA A 731 29.00 53.13 19.40
C ALA A 731 27.65 53.81 19.75
N LEU A 732 27.63 54.60 20.81
CA LEU A 732 26.47 55.42 21.15
C LEU A 732 26.19 56.42 20.01
N LEU A 733 24.93 56.52 19.59
CA LEU A 733 24.50 57.50 18.62
C LEU A 733 24.71 58.89 19.18
N ARG A 734 25.21 59.79 18.35
CA ARG A 734 25.29 61.20 18.66
C ARG A 734 23.92 61.84 18.38
N PRO A 735 23.64 62.99 19.03
CA PRO A 735 22.37 63.70 18.79
C PRO A 735 22.15 64.06 17.31
N GLU A 736 23.19 64.28 16.57
CA GLU A 736 23.20 64.61 15.13
C GLU A 736 22.91 63.41 14.21
N ASP A 737 23.12 62.20 14.72
CA ASP A 737 22.93 60.93 14.00
C ASP A 737 21.67 60.15 14.52
N SER A 738 20.79 60.80 15.34
CA SER A 738 19.59 60.22 15.93
C SER A 738 18.32 60.66 15.14
N GLU A 739 17.41 59.73 14.91
CA GLU A 739 16.14 59.98 14.17
C GLU A 739 15.23 61.05 14.82
N GLU A 740 15.39 61.35 16.12
CA GLU A 740 14.57 62.34 16.84
C GLU A 740 14.68 63.76 16.33
N LYS A 741 15.79 64.10 15.65
CA LYS A 741 15.99 65.44 15.09
C LYS A 741 15.41 65.69 13.69
N GLN A 742 15.09 64.62 12.94
CA GLN A 742 14.49 64.77 11.60
C GLN A 742 12.98 65.10 11.67
N LEU A 743 12.31 64.72 12.75
CA LEU A 743 10.89 65.05 12.97
C LEU A 743 10.63 66.49 13.42
N GLU A 744 11.65 67.22 13.95
CA GLU A 744 11.53 68.63 14.35
C GLU A 744 11.83 69.61 13.20
N LEU A 745 12.24 69.13 12.01
CA LEU A 745 12.57 69.95 10.85
C LEU A 745 11.64 69.78 9.64
N LEU A 746 10.58 68.97 9.76
CA LEU A 746 9.48 68.81 8.81
C LEU A 746 8.15 69.27 9.46
#